data_df918036b5591a51c378f1a84f0e6d5b
#
_entry.id   df918036b5591a51c378f1a84f0e6d5b
#
_cell.length_a   1.000
_cell.length_b   1.000
_cell.length_c   1.000
_cell.angle_alpha   90.00
_cell.angle_beta   90.00
_cell.angle_gamma   90.00
#
_symmetry.space_group_name_H-M   'P 1'
#
loop_
_entity.id
_entity.type
_entity.pdbx_description
1 polymer ?
#
loop_
_entity_poly.entity_id
_entity_poly.type
_entity_poly.pdbx_seq_one_letter_code
_entity_poly.pdbx_strand_id
1 'polypeptide(L)'
;MPNPLLTEYKAFSKPLLANLHKLGIHTLHALILHLPLRYLDETRITSIRDIRLGDAVQIEGEIVHAEVTYKPRKALIARLEDGSGQITLRFLHFYPSQIAAVAVGKTLRVYGEVRHGFFGYEMVHPQCKAVSEKSVVSATLTPVYPTTAGLTQQNLRKSIQVALALAELAETLPAWVYAPLKLPSFAASIQALHQPLPDVPLAALENRSLPAWRRLAFDELLAQQLSMRKHYAKRRAAEAPSVAQSTILVPQLLQQLAFQLTGAQQKVVAEIANDLMQPHPMQRLLQGDVGSGKTIVACVAALQMIEHGWQVALMAPTEILAEQHYKKFALWLTPLHIQIAWLTGSQSKKEREAALASMVNGQAMLVVGTHALFQEAVQFKKLGLAIIDEQHRFGVQQRLALRQKGQPEPHQLMMSATPIPRTLSMSYYADLDVSVIDELPPGRTPIITKLISDERRDEILQRVREACKNGSQAYWVCPLIEESEALQLQTANDTFAHMQAEFPELTIGLVHGRMKPAEKQAVMAQFSAGDIHLLVATTVIEVGVDVPNASLMVIEHAERAGLSQLHQLRGRVGRGAAKSTCILLYQNKLSEMARARLKVIYEHTDGFLIAQADLALRGPGEFLGTRQSGVPMLKIADLTRDEDLLDIAKSLADRLLQQHPAEVDHHLARWLSQGAELIKV
;
A
#
# COMPACT_ATOMS: atom_id res chain seq x y z
N MET A 1 -24.12 21.51 5.60
CA MET A 1 -23.37 22.72 5.18
C MET A 1 -22.00 22.29 4.66
N PRO A 2 -21.34 23.03 3.74
CA PRO A 2 -20.00 22.67 3.32
C PRO A 2 -19.07 22.70 4.53
N ASN A 3 -18.05 21.84 4.55
CA ASN A 3 -17.06 21.74 5.61
C ASN A 3 -16.18 23.02 5.58
N PRO A 4 -16.33 23.96 6.55
CA PRO A 4 -15.73 25.28 6.45
C PRO A 4 -14.20 25.21 6.52
N LEU A 5 -13.54 26.05 5.72
CA LEU A 5 -12.07 26.13 5.71
C LEU A 5 -11.57 26.84 6.96
N LEU A 6 -10.44 26.38 7.52
CA LEU A 6 -9.82 27.02 8.68
C LEU A 6 -9.44 28.49 8.41
N THR A 7 -9.20 28.85 7.15
CA THR A 7 -8.90 30.24 6.73
C THR A 7 -10.06 31.22 6.93
N GLU A 8 -11.28 30.72 7.07
CA GLU A 8 -12.47 31.55 7.30
C GLU A 8 -12.58 32.02 8.75
N TYR A 9 -11.82 31.43 9.66
CA TYR A 9 -11.87 31.72 11.09
C TYR A 9 -10.68 32.57 11.54
N LYS A 10 -10.95 33.75 12.13
CA LYS A 10 -9.93 34.63 12.69
C LYS A 10 -9.14 34.02 13.85
N ALA A 11 -9.66 32.95 14.45
CA ALA A 11 -9.02 32.26 15.57
C ALA A 11 -7.70 31.54 15.19
N PHE A 12 -7.46 31.28 13.91
CA PHE A 12 -6.27 30.59 13.43
C PHE A 12 -5.31 31.58 12.73
N SER A 13 -4.14 31.81 13.31
CA SER A 13 -3.14 32.72 12.73
C SER A 13 -2.51 32.13 11.46
N LYS A 14 -2.01 33.00 10.55
CA LYS A 14 -1.35 32.57 9.30
C LYS A 14 -0.20 31.56 9.51
N PRO A 15 0.74 31.73 10.49
CA PRO A 15 1.78 30.76 10.75
C PRO A 15 1.24 29.41 11.24
N LEU A 16 0.17 29.43 12.04
CA LEU A 16 -0.48 28.20 12.51
C LEU A 16 -1.14 27.46 11.36
N LEU A 17 -1.88 28.15 10.49
CA LEU A 17 -2.50 27.59 9.28
C LEU A 17 -1.45 26.94 8.37
N ALA A 18 -0.30 27.59 8.16
CA ALA A 18 0.77 27.03 7.35
C ALA A 18 1.30 25.69 7.90
N ASN A 19 1.39 25.57 9.23
CA ASN A 19 1.80 24.31 9.87
C ASN A 19 0.70 23.25 9.86
N LEU A 20 -0.58 23.60 10.04
CA LEU A 20 -1.71 22.69 9.91
C LEU A 20 -1.83 22.17 8.46
N HIS A 21 -1.62 23.01 7.47
CA HIS A 21 -1.62 22.62 6.06
C HIS A 21 -0.52 21.59 5.75
N LYS A 22 0.67 21.66 6.39
CA LYS A 22 1.72 20.63 6.25
C LYS A 22 1.25 19.25 6.75
N LEU A 23 0.31 19.21 7.69
CA LEU A 23 -0.34 17.98 8.17
C LEU A 23 -1.55 17.56 7.31
N GLY A 24 -1.86 18.29 6.23
CA GLY A 24 -3.04 18.07 5.40
C GLY A 24 -4.36 18.51 6.06
N ILE A 25 -4.29 19.36 7.10
CA ILE A 25 -5.46 19.83 7.84
C ILE A 25 -5.86 21.21 7.29
N HIS A 26 -6.94 21.26 6.51
CA HIS A 26 -7.41 22.48 5.86
C HIS A 26 -8.79 22.95 6.34
N THR A 27 -9.57 22.04 6.92
CA THR A 27 -10.96 22.30 7.34
C THR A 27 -11.16 22.10 8.83
N LEU A 28 -12.25 22.65 9.36
CA LEU A 28 -12.62 22.53 10.76
C LEU A 28 -12.81 21.06 11.18
N HIS A 29 -13.54 20.28 10.36
CA HIS A 29 -13.76 18.85 10.63
C HIS A 29 -12.46 18.03 10.53
N ALA A 30 -11.57 18.35 9.57
CA ALA A 30 -10.26 17.68 9.49
C ALA A 30 -9.43 17.91 10.76
N LEU A 31 -9.55 19.09 11.39
CA LEU A 31 -8.85 19.37 12.66
C LEU A 31 -9.46 18.60 13.84
N ILE A 32 -10.80 18.46 13.89
CA ILE A 32 -11.49 17.66 14.90
C ILE A 32 -11.22 16.17 14.75
N LEU A 33 -11.13 15.67 13.51
CA LEU A 33 -10.79 14.28 13.21
C LEU A 33 -9.27 14.00 13.26
N HIS A 34 -8.46 14.99 13.63
CA HIS A 34 -7.06 14.79 13.97
C HIS A 34 -6.94 14.25 15.39
N LEU A 35 -7.12 12.93 15.55
CA LEU A 35 -7.27 12.27 16.84
C LEU A 35 -5.93 12.04 17.52
N PRO A 36 -5.92 11.91 18.89
CA PRO A 36 -4.71 11.66 19.64
C PRO A 36 -4.08 10.30 19.33
N LEU A 37 -2.74 10.24 19.38
CA LEU A 37 -1.96 9.01 19.30
C LEU A 37 -1.89 8.28 20.64
N ARG A 38 -1.79 9.04 21.73
CA ARG A 38 -1.66 8.55 23.08
C ARG A 38 -2.11 9.62 24.08
N TYR A 39 -2.20 9.24 25.34
CA TYR A 39 -2.64 10.12 26.42
C TYR A 39 -1.66 10.11 27.59
N LEU A 40 -1.57 11.24 28.32
CA LEU A 40 -0.77 11.40 29.52
C LEU A 40 -1.74 11.58 30.70
N ASP A 41 -1.54 10.82 31.79
CA ASP A 41 -2.31 11.01 33.02
C ASP A 41 -1.68 12.14 33.85
N GLU A 42 -2.08 13.37 33.57
CA GLU A 42 -1.74 14.56 34.31
C GLU A 42 -2.89 14.96 35.29
N THR A 43 -3.81 14.03 35.61
CA THR A 43 -5.01 14.31 36.41
C THR A 43 -4.79 14.16 37.92
N ARG A 44 -3.67 13.58 38.31
CA ARG A 44 -3.32 13.35 39.74
C ARG A 44 -1.84 13.65 39.95
N ILE A 45 -1.54 14.04 41.20
CA ILE A 45 -0.14 14.21 41.66
C ILE A 45 0.20 12.97 42.46
N THR A 46 1.31 12.31 42.13
CA THR A 46 1.80 11.12 42.81
C THR A 46 2.92 11.49 43.75
N SER A 47 2.89 11.05 45.01
CA SER A 47 4.00 11.26 45.96
C SER A 47 5.23 10.47 45.54
N ILE A 48 6.41 11.02 45.72
CA ILE A 48 7.69 10.39 45.35
C ILE A 48 7.88 9.02 46.01
N ARG A 49 7.41 8.83 47.23
CA ARG A 49 7.47 7.54 47.94
C ARG A 49 6.62 6.43 47.32
N ASP A 50 5.57 6.80 46.57
CA ASP A 50 4.60 5.84 45.99
C ASP A 50 4.90 5.48 44.53
N ILE A 51 5.94 6.11 43.90
CA ILE A 51 6.32 5.84 42.54
C ILE A 51 6.99 4.48 42.37
N ARG A 52 6.83 3.88 41.20
CA ARG A 52 7.50 2.62 40.81
C ARG A 52 8.29 2.79 39.54
N LEU A 53 9.27 1.94 39.37
CA LEU A 53 10.06 1.90 38.14
C LEU A 53 9.17 1.61 36.92
N GLY A 54 9.30 2.43 35.88
CA GLY A 54 8.49 2.32 34.67
C GLY A 54 7.18 3.13 34.69
N ASP A 55 6.77 3.66 35.85
CA ASP A 55 5.57 4.48 35.94
C ASP A 55 5.77 5.81 35.20
N ALA A 56 4.78 6.22 34.42
CA ALA A 56 4.67 7.57 33.86
C ALA A 56 3.74 8.40 34.74
N VAL A 57 4.29 9.26 35.57
CA VAL A 57 3.57 9.97 36.62
C VAL A 57 3.82 11.46 36.65
N GLN A 58 2.88 12.20 37.24
CA GLN A 58 3.02 13.60 37.57
C GLN A 58 3.38 13.77 39.04
N ILE A 59 4.47 14.48 39.32
CA ILE A 59 4.97 14.79 40.65
C ILE A 59 5.00 16.30 40.81
N GLU A 60 4.72 16.80 41.99
CA GLU A 60 4.84 18.21 42.36
C GLU A 60 5.78 18.34 43.55
N GLY A 61 6.76 19.24 43.45
CA GLY A 61 7.72 19.47 44.50
C GLY A 61 8.60 20.68 44.28
N GLU A 62 9.46 20.99 45.24
CA GLU A 62 10.40 22.07 45.20
C GLU A 62 11.76 21.59 44.68
N ILE A 63 12.42 22.41 43.87
CA ILE A 63 13.80 22.15 43.39
C ILE A 63 14.76 22.50 44.51
N VAL A 64 15.35 21.50 45.16
CA VAL A 64 16.33 21.66 46.24
C VAL A 64 17.78 21.74 45.76
N HIS A 65 18.05 21.25 44.53
CA HIS A 65 19.37 21.30 43.94
C HIS A 65 19.28 21.41 42.41
N ALA A 66 20.13 22.21 41.78
CA ALA A 66 20.21 22.30 40.33
C ALA A 66 21.66 22.65 39.91
N GLU A 67 22.24 21.85 39.03
CA GLU A 67 23.60 22.04 38.51
C GLU A 67 23.72 21.62 37.05
N VAL A 68 24.70 22.21 36.35
CA VAL A 68 25.11 21.78 35.01
C VAL A 68 26.40 21.00 35.14
N THR A 69 26.34 19.70 34.87
CA THR A 69 27.52 18.83 34.88
C THR A 69 28.12 18.72 33.47
N TYR A 70 29.43 18.53 33.40
CA TYR A 70 30.15 18.39 32.10
C TYR A 70 30.78 17.01 31.89
N LYS A 71 30.79 16.16 32.94
CA LYS A 71 31.35 14.81 32.90
C LYS A 71 30.27 13.79 33.33
N PRO A 72 30.13 12.64 32.67
CA PRO A 72 30.80 12.19 31.42
C PRO A 72 30.29 12.92 30.17
N ARG A 73 29.12 13.58 30.22
CA ARG A 73 28.49 14.40 29.18
C ARG A 73 27.82 15.61 29.80
N LYS A 74 27.74 16.70 29.02
CA LYS A 74 27.01 17.89 29.46
C LYS A 74 25.55 17.55 29.74
N ALA A 75 25.11 17.79 30.98
CA ALA A 75 23.73 17.54 31.39
C ALA A 75 23.31 18.57 32.46
N LEU A 76 22.05 18.97 32.45
CA LEU A 76 21.45 19.72 33.54
C LEU A 76 20.79 18.68 34.46
N ILE A 77 21.16 18.68 35.75
CA ILE A 77 20.66 17.81 36.78
C ILE A 77 19.96 18.67 37.84
N ALA A 78 18.73 18.36 38.16
CA ALA A 78 18.01 19.00 39.26
C ALA A 78 17.44 17.92 40.16
N ARG A 79 17.31 18.20 41.47
CA ARG A 79 16.61 17.34 42.44
C ARG A 79 15.32 18.01 42.88
N LEU A 80 14.24 17.29 42.77
CA LEU A 80 12.93 17.71 43.15
C LEU A 80 12.53 16.93 44.43
N GLU A 81 12.02 17.62 45.44
CA GLU A 81 11.57 17.10 46.71
C GLU A 81 10.11 17.48 46.99
N ASP A 82 9.31 16.51 47.43
CA ASP A 82 7.89 16.69 47.76
C ASP A 82 7.58 16.48 49.26
N GLY A 83 8.60 16.38 50.11
CA GLY A 83 8.47 16.04 51.51
C GLY A 83 8.32 14.55 51.81
N SER A 84 8.02 13.70 50.84
CA SER A 84 7.97 12.25 50.97
C SER A 84 9.21 11.55 50.46
N GLY A 85 9.99 12.23 49.61
CA GLY A 85 11.19 11.72 48.97
C GLY A 85 11.82 12.71 48.00
N GLN A 86 12.90 12.25 47.31
CA GLN A 86 13.58 13.03 46.29
C GLN A 86 13.67 12.25 45.00
N ILE A 87 13.56 12.95 43.85
CA ILE A 87 13.76 12.40 42.53
C ILE A 87 14.70 13.28 41.69
N THR A 88 15.55 12.67 40.90
CA THR A 88 16.47 13.38 39.99
C THR A 88 15.83 13.67 38.65
N LEU A 89 15.87 14.91 38.20
CA LEU A 89 15.45 15.35 36.87
C LEU A 89 16.72 15.54 36.02
N ARG A 90 16.82 14.84 34.89
CA ARG A 90 18.01 14.87 34.03
C ARG A 90 17.66 15.37 32.63
N PHE A 91 18.39 16.41 32.15
CA PHE A 91 18.23 16.95 30.80
C PHE A 91 19.56 16.83 30.07
N LEU A 92 19.64 15.98 29.03
CA LEU A 92 20.82 15.77 28.21
C LEU A 92 20.97 16.84 27.14
N HIS A 93 19.87 17.45 26.73
CA HIS A 93 19.79 18.61 25.85
C HIS A 93 18.93 19.68 26.52
N PHE A 94 19.45 20.88 26.70
CA PHE A 94 18.74 21.94 27.40
C PHE A 94 19.16 23.33 26.93
N TYR A 95 18.26 24.29 27.06
CA TYR A 95 18.43 25.68 26.73
C TYR A 95 18.56 26.52 28.01
N PRO A 96 19.12 27.75 27.93
CA PRO A 96 19.21 28.64 29.08
C PRO A 96 17.89 28.89 29.81
N SER A 97 16.78 28.93 29.07
CA SER A 97 15.43 29.04 29.63
C SER A 97 15.04 27.87 30.54
N GLN A 98 15.52 26.66 30.23
CA GLN A 98 15.25 25.46 31.07
C GLN A 98 16.08 25.50 32.36
N ILE A 99 17.33 25.99 32.31
CA ILE A 99 18.12 26.20 33.53
C ILE A 99 17.40 27.18 34.47
N ALA A 100 16.88 28.28 33.94
CA ALA A 100 16.11 29.25 34.70
C ALA A 100 14.77 28.67 35.20
N ALA A 101 14.18 27.74 34.47
CA ALA A 101 12.91 27.08 34.86
C ALA A 101 13.08 26.12 36.05
N VAL A 102 14.22 25.40 36.14
CA VAL A 102 14.49 24.41 37.21
C VAL A 102 15.45 24.99 38.31
N ALA A 103 15.43 26.29 38.53
CA ALA A 103 16.28 26.92 39.55
C ALA A 103 15.81 26.50 40.98
N VAL A 104 16.78 26.43 41.88
CA VAL A 104 16.54 26.12 43.31
C VAL A 104 15.49 27.06 43.91
N GLY A 105 14.62 26.53 44.78
CA GLY A 105 13.53 27.23 45.42
C GLY A 105 12.26 27.36 44.55
N LYS A 106 12.25 26.84 43.37
CA LYS A 106 11.02 26.82 42.52
C LYS A 106 10.20 25.56 42.71
N THR A 107 8.90 25.73 42.92
CA THR A 107 7.94 24.63 42.92
C THR A 107 7.56 24.29 41.47
N LEU A 108 7.82 23.05 41.08
CA LEU A 108 7.53 22.53 39.75
C LEU A 108 6.60 21.32 39.82
N ARG A 109 5.76 21.25 38.82
CA ARG A 109 5.00 20.04 38.49
C ARG A 109 5.69 19.40 37.29
N VAL A 110 6.17 18.17 37.44
CA VAL A 110 6.93 17.43 36.43
C VAL A 110 6.19 16.17 36.06
N TYR A 111 6.13 15.87 34.76
CA TYR A 111 5.58 14.64 34.22
C TYR A 111 6.64 13.88 33.43
N GLY A 112 6.83 12.61 33.74
CA GLY A 112 7.81 11.77 33.05
C GLY A 112 7.76 10.31 33.50
N GLU A 113 8.48 9.47 32.78
CA GLU A 113 8.70 8.08 33.12
C GLU A 113 9.77 7.96 34.21
N VAL A 114 9.47 7.23 35.27
CA VAL A 114 10.37 6.95 36.37
C VAL A 114 11.36 5.86 35.95
N ARG A 115 12.65 6.17 36.03
CA ARG A 115 13.74 5.25 35.70
C ARG A 115 14.67 5.08 36.89
N HIS A 116 15.49 4.03 36.85
CA HIS A 116 16.58 3.86 37.80
C HIS A 116 17.78 4.66 37.32
N GLY A 117 18.22 5.65 38.12
CA GLY A 117 19.41 6.43 37.89
C GLY A 117 20.53 6.06 38.86
N PHE A 118 21.68 6.76 38.76
CA PHE A 118 22.84 6.51 39.60
C PHE A 118 22.58 6.83 41.08
N PHE A 119 21.69 7.82 41.35
CA PHE A 119 21.37 8.28 42.70
C PHE A 119 19.95 7.90 43.14
N GLY A 120 19.36 6.83 42.64
CA GLY A 120 17.99 6.43 42.91
C GLY A 120 17.05 6.64 41.71
N TYR A 121 15.82 7.03 41.96
CA TYR A 121 14.86 7.31 40.89
C TYR A 121 15.23 8.57 40.12
N GLU A 122 15.10 8.51 38.78
CA GLU A 122 15.28 9.66 37.90
C GLU A 122 14.22 9.76 36.81
N MET A 123 13.95 10.96 36.33
CA MET A 123 13.20 11.23 35.11
C MET A 123 14.11 11.89 34.08
N VAL A 124 14.17 11.36 32.87
CA VAL A 124 14.98 11.91 31.77
C VAL A 124 14.09 12.76 30.88
N HIS A 125 14.46 14.01 30.67
CA HIS A 125 13.69 15.00 29.90
C HIS A 125 12.20 15.12 30.33
N PRO A 126 11.87 15.24 31.62
CA PRO A 126 10.49 15.40 32.05
C PRO A 126 9.89 16.70 31.49
N GLN A 127 8.57 16.70 31.31
CA GLN A 127 7.82 17.93 31.07
C GLN A 127 7.71 18.70 32.38
N CYS A 128 8.17 19.94 32.42
CA CYS A 128 8.13 20.77 33.60
C CYS A 128 7.19 21.96 33.42
N LYS A 129 6.33 22.19 34.42
CA LYS A 129 5.41 23.33 34.51
C LYS A 129 5.65 24.02 35.85
N ALA A 130 5.84 25.35 35.84
CA ALA A 130 5.88 26.11 37.12
C ALA A 130 4.52 26.07 37.79
N VAL A 131 4.53 25.86 39.10
CA VAL A 131 3.33 25.86 39.92
C VAL A 131 3.13 27.24 40.54
N SER A 132 1.91 27.73 40.48
CA SER A 132 1.44 28.92 41.16
C SER A 132 0.23 28.56 42.00
N GLU A 133 -0.16 29.40 43.00
CA GLU A 133 -1.33 29.17 43.84
C GLU A 133 -2.64 28.91 43.06
N LYS A 134 -2.68 29.30 41.76
CA LYS A 134 -3.83 29.08 40.86
C LYS A 134 -3.69 27.87 39.95
N SER A 135 -2.62 27.08 40.07
CA SER A 135 -2.35 25.93 39.20
C SER A 135 -3.24 24.75 39.55
N VAL A 136 -4.31 24.53 38.79
CA VAL A 136 -5.21 23.39 38.93
C VAL A 136 -4.64 22.17 38.19
N VAL A 137 -4.90 20.96 38.73
CA VAL A 137 -4.59 19.69 38.08
C VAL A 137 -5.56 19.51 36.91
N SER A 138 -5.14 18.84 35.85
CA SER A 138 -6.00 18.59 34.68
C SER A 138 -7.22 17.77 35.10
N ALA A 139 -8.42 18.18 34.70
CA ALA A 139 -9.65 17.44 34.94
C ALA A 139 -9.82 16.23 33.98
N THR A 140 -9.06 16.18 32.89
CA THR A 140 -9.12 15.12 31.86
C THR A 140 -7.71 14.66 31.53
N LEU A 141 -7.59 13.45 30.99
CA LEU A 141 -6.33 12.96 30.45
C LEU A 141 -5.83 13.90 29.34
N THR A 142 -4.54 14.12 29.28
CA THR A 142 -3.91 15.07 28.34
C THR A 142 -3.63 14.37 27.01
N PRO A 143 -4.29 14.75 25.89
CA PRO A 143 -4.06 14.12 24.60
C PRO A 143 -2.73 14.56 23.97
N VAL A 144 -2.06 13.61 23.29
CA VAL A 144 -0.85 13.84 22.49
C VAL A 144 -1.17 13.55 21.03
N TYR A 145 -1.06 14.55 20.19
CA TYR A 145 -1.43 14.47 18.76
C TYR A 145 -0.23 14.26 17.85
N PRO A 146 -0.43 13.67 16.65
CA PRO A 146 0.56 13.76 15.57
C PRO A 146 0.91 15.22 15.28
N THR A 147 2.20 15.54 15.13
CA THR A 147 2.63 16.93 14.90
C THR A 147 3.75 17.00 13.86
N THR A 148 4.11 18.20 13.44
CA THR A 148 5.19 18.48 12.49
C THR A 148 6.12 19.57 13.03
N ALA A 149 7.29 19.73 12.41
CA ALA A 149 8.22 20.78 12.79
C ALA A 149 7.56 22.16 12.77
N GLY A 150 7.71 22.92 13.86
CA GLY A 150 7.11 24.24 14.05
C GLY A 150 5.71 24.26 14.66
N LEU A 151 5.07 23.10 14.92
CA LEU A 151 3.78 23.01 15.57
C LEU A 151 3.92 22.31 16.94
N THR A 152 3.75 23.06 18.03
CA THR A 152 3.84 22.52 19.38
C THR A 152 2.54 21.81 19.81
N GLN A 153 2.64 20.82 20.70
CA GLN A 153 1.49 20.15 21.28
C GLN A 153 0.51 21.13 21.94
N GLN A 154 1.03 22.15 22.62
CA GLN A 154 0.21 23.16 23.26
C GLN A 154 -0.63 23.96 22.26
N ASN A 155 -0.02 24.40 21.16
CA ASN A 155 -0.74 25.13 20.11
C ASN A 155 -1.79 24.24 19.44
N LEU A 156 -1.44 22.99 19.17
CA LEU A 156 -2.36 22.03 18.55
C LEU A 156 -3.56 21.73 19.46
N ARG A 157 -3.34 21.48 20.76
CA ARG A 157 -4.44 21.29 21.74
C ARG A 157 -5.35 22.50 21.79
N LYS A 158 -4.80 23.73 21.86
CA LYS A 158 -5.62 24.96 21.83
C LYS A 158 -6.42 25.07 20.55
N SER A 159 -5.81 24.78 19.40
CA SER A 159 -6.50 24.85 18.11
C SER A 159 -7.66 23.86 18.03
N ILE A 160 -7.47 22.63 18.53
CA ILE A 160 -8.52 21.62 18.57
C ILE A 160 -9.63 22.02 19.54
N GLN A 161 -9.33 22.58 20.69
CA GLN A 161 -10.35 23.10 21.61
C GLN A 161 -11.21 24.21 20.97
N VAL A 162 -10.57 25.12 20.24
CA VAL A 162 -11.28 26.16 19.47
C VAL A 162 -12.15 25.51 18.39
N ALA A 163 -11.62 24.52 17.67
CA ALA A 163 -12.35 23.82 16.64
C ALA A 163 -13.58 23.08 17.20
N LEU A 164 -13.44 22.41 18.33
CA LEU A 164 -14.55 21.74 19.03
C LEU A 164 -15.66 22.70 19.45
N ALA A 165 -15.30 23.92 19.85
CA ALA A 165 -16.28 24.95 20.22
C ALA A 165 -16.98 25.59 19.01
N LEU A 166 -16.35 25.59 17.83
CA LEU A 166 -16.88 26.20 16.61
C LEU A 166 -17.64 25.21 15.73
N ALA A 167 -17.36 23.92 15.86
CA ALA A 167 -17.88 22.90 14.95
C ALA A 167 -19.32 22.49 15.31
N GLU A 168 -20.09 22.24 14.28
CA GLU A 168 -21.36 21.55 14.41
C GLU A 168 -21.11 20.03 14.47
N LEU A 169 -21.34 19.45 15.65
CA LEU A 169 -21.13 18.02 15.92
C LEU A 169 -22.44 17.19 15.83
N ALA A 170 -23.46 17.73 15.14
CA ALA A 170 -24.72 17.01 14.94
C ALA A 170 -24.53 15.73 14.13
N GLU A 171 -25.47 14.78 14.28
CA GLU A 171 -25.53 13.57 13.46
C GLU A 171 -25.80 13.97 11.99
N THR A 172 -25.11 13.27 11.07
CA THR A 172 -25.29 13.50 9.64
C THR A 172 -26.23 12.50 8.99
N LEU A 173 -26.49 11.38 9.65
CA LEU A 173 -27.35 10.30 9.17
C LEU A 173 -28.49 10.02 10.14
N PRO A 174 -29.59 9.40 9.69
CA PRO A 174 -30.74 9.08 10.52
C PRO A 174 -30.40 8.17 11.70
N ALA A 175 -31.10 8.34 12.83
CA ALA A 175 -30.85 7.59 14.07
C ALA A 175 -30.93 6.06 13.92
N TRP A 176 -31.76 5.56 13.00
CA TRP A 176 -31.91 4.12 12.75
C TRP A 176 -30.61 3.45 12.26
N VAL A 177 -29.68 4.20 11.69
CA VAL A 177 -28.35 3.70 11.25
C VAL A 177 -27.51 3.26 12.44
N TYR A 178 -27.60 3.99 13.53
CA TYR A 178 -26.76 3.79 14.72
C TYR A 178 -27.42 2.97 15.84
N ALA A 179 -28.74 2.96 15.89
CA ALA A 179 -29.51 2.29 16.94
C ALA A 179 -29.15 0.80 17.16
N PRO A 180 -28.98 -0.04 16.09
CA PRO A 180 -28.61 -1.42 16.26
C PRO A 180 -27.20 -1.63 16.81
N LEU A 181 -26.30 -0.67 16.62
CA LEU A 181 -24.89 -0.75 16.98
C LEU A 181 -24.62 -0.36 18.45
N LYS A 182 -25.61 0.28 19.10
CA LYS A 182 -25.47 0.81 20.48
C LYS A 182 -24.22 1.67 20.69
N LEU A 183 -23.82 2.42 19.63
CA LEU A 183 -22.67 3.30 19.65
C LEU A 183 -23.06 4.69 20.19
N PRO A 184 -22.13 5.42 20.84
CA PRO A 184 -22.37 6.78 21.30
C PRO A 184 -22.60 7.74 20.11
N SER A 185 -23.15 8.91 20.36
CA SER A 185 -23.29 9.94 19.33
C SER A 185 -21.93 10.42 18.81
N PHE A 186 -21.91 11.01 17.62
CA PHE A 186 -20.68 11.59 17.05
C PHE A 186 -20.05 12.60 18.00
N ALA A 187 -20.87 13.54 18.54
CA ALA A 187 -20.42 14.54 19.51
C ALA A 187 -19.80 13.90 20.75
N ALA A 188 -20.49 12.93 21.36
CA ALA A 188 -19.99 12.23 22.54
C ALA A 188 -18.70 11.47 22.24
N SER A 189 -18.57 10.86 21.07
CA SER A 189 -17.36 10.14 20.65
C SER A 189 -16.17 11.08 20.50
N ILE A 190 -16.35 12.19 19.82
CA ILE A 190 -15.32 13.21 19.63
C ILE A 190 -14.88 13.76 20.99
N GLN A 191 -15.82 14.10 21.86
CA GLN A 191 -15.51 14.62 23.19
C GLN A 191 -14.76 13.60 24.04
N ALA A 192 -15.21 12.33 24.05
CA ALA A 192 -14.56 11.27 24.82
C ALA A 192 -13.10 11.00 24.37
N LEU A 193 -12.77 11.22 23.10
CA LEU A 193 -11.42 11.02 22.58
C LEU A 193 -10.51 12.25 22.75
N HIS A 194 -11.05 13.46 22.72
CA HIS A 194 -10.26 14.67 22.91
C HIS A 194 -10.12 15.09 24.37
N GLN A 195 -11.07 14.71 25.20
CA GLN A 195 -11.16 15.07 26.62
C GLN A 195 -11.60 13.85 27.47
N PRO A 196 -10.85 12.73 27.44
CA PRO A 196 -11.24 11.54 28.19
C PRO A 196 -11.16 11.81 29.71
N LEU A 197 -12.12 11.26 30.43
CA LEU A 197 -12.16 11.35 31.90
C LEU A 197 -11.05 10.50 32.53
N PRO A 198 -10.63 10.81 33.78
CA PRO A 198 -9.54 10.11 34.47
C PRO A 198 -9.81 8.64 34.76
N ASP A 199 -11.07 8.23 34.82
CA ASP A 199 -11.53 6.86 35.08
C ASP A 199 -11.48 5.95 33.84
N VAL A 200 -11.25 6.53 32.65
CA VAL A 200 -11.11 5.76 31.41
C VAL A 200 -9.74 5.06 31.37
N PRO A 201 -9.70 3.72 31.23
CA PRO A 201 -8.42 3.00 31.18
C PRO A 201 -7.56 3.45 29.99
N LEU A 202 -6.32 3.86 30.25
CA LEU A 202 -5.37 4.28 29.20
C LEU A 202 -5.19 3.20 28.13
N ALA A 203 -5.10 1.93 28.53
CA ALA A 203 -4.99 0.80 27.60
C ALA A 203 -6.18 0.72 26.62
N ALA A 204 -7.40 1.04 27.07
CA ALA A 204 -8.58 1.04 26.21
C ALA A 204 -8.59 2.21 25.21
N LEU A 205 -7.97 3.33 25.55
CA LEU A 205 -7.76 4.46 24.65
C LEU A 205 -6.68 4.14 23.60
N GLU A 206 -5.56 3.56 24.02
CA GLU A 206 -4.40 3.27 23.16
C GLU A 206 -4.65 2.11 22.20
N ASN A 207 -5.28 1.03 22.64
CA ASN A 207 -5.67 -0.09 21.77
C ASN A 207 -6.95 0.16 20.97
N ARG A 208 -7.53 1.36 21.08
CA ARG A 208 -8.73 1.82 20.36
C ARG A 208 -9.97 0.94 20.57
N SER A 209 -10.13 0.33 21.74
CA SER A 209 -11.26 -0.56 22.07
C SER A 209 -12.50 0.16 22.60
N LEU A 210 -12.44 1.46 22.87
CA LEU A 210 -13.59 2.23 23.34
C LEU A 210 -14.71 2.32 22.30
N PRO A 211 -15.98 2.34 22.70
CA PRO A 211 -17.12 2.55 21.79
C PRO A 211 -17.01 3.82 20.95
N ALA A 212 -16.36 4.87 21.45
CA ALA A 212 -16.08 6.11 20.73
C ALA A 212 -15.19 5.89 19.49
N TRP A 213 -14.15 5.06 19.61
CA TRP A 213 -13.31 4.69 18.47
C TRP A 213 -14.10 3.88 17.42
N ARG A 214 -14.90 2.90 17.90
CA ARG A 214 -15.74 2.08 17.01
C ARG A 214 -16.78 2.93 16.27
N ARG A 215 -17.34 3.95 16.92
CA ARG A 215 -18.25 4.89 16.27
C ARG A 215 -17.57 5.62 15.12
N LEU A 216 -16.41 6.22 15.34
CA LEU A 216 -15.72 6.96 14.28
C LEU A 216 -15.20 6.04 13.18
N ALA A 217 -14.76 4.82 13.51
CA ALA A 217 -14.38 3.80 12.52
C ALA A 217 -15.57 3.41 11.64
N PHE A 218 -16.76 3.21 12.23
CA PHE A 218 -17.98 2.91 11.48
C PHE A 218 -18.36 4.04 10.52
N ASP A 219 -18.36 5.30 11.01
CA ASP A 219 -18.68 6.46 10.18
C ASP A 219 -17.71 6.60 9.00
N GLU A 220 -16.42 6.38 9.22
CA GLU A 220 -15.41 6.42 8.15
C GLU A 220 -15.61 5.31 7.13
N LEU A 221 -15.84 4.06 7.58
CA LEU A 221 -16.12 2.91 6.71
C LEU A 221 -17.41 3.12 5.91
N LEU A 222 -18.45 3.64 6.55
CA LEU A 222 -19.72 3.93 5.89
C LEU A 222 -19.57 5.04 4.84
N ALA A 223 -18.85 6.12 5.16
CA ALA A 223 -18.55 7.18 4.21
C ALA A 223 -17.78 6.65 2.99
N GLN A 224 -16.82 5.76 3.22
CA GLN A 224 -16.10 5.10 2.14
C GLN A 224 -17.05 4.26 1.27
N GLN A 225 -17.90 3.41 1.85
CA GLN A 225 -18.85 2.57 1.12
C GLN A 225 -19.87 3.40 0.33
N LEU A 226 -20.39 4.45 0.91
CA LEU A 226 -21.32 5.38 0.25
C LEU A 226 -20.66 6.09 -0.95
N SER A 227 -19.44 6.58 -0.79
CA SER A 227 -18.68 7.22 -1.85
C SER A 227 -18.45 6.26 -3.02
N MET A 228 -17.99 5.05 -2.74
CA MET A 228 -17.73 4.01 -3.74
C MET A 228 -19.00 3.65 -4.53
N ARG A 229 -20.12 3.43 -3.85
CA ARG A 229 -21.40 3.12 -4.52
C ARG A 229 -21.94 4.28 -5.34
N LYS A 230 -21.74 5.51 -4.89
CA LYS A 230 -22.10 6.69 -5.66
C LYS A 230 -21.29 6.78 -6.97
N HIS A 231 -20.00 6.46 -6.91
CA HIS A 231 -19.15 6.35 -8.09
C HIS A 231 -19.55 5.19 -9.01
N TYR A 232 -19.85 4.04 -8.42
CA TYR A 232 -20.37 2.89 -9.18
C TYR A 232 -21.68 3.21 -9.91
N ALA A 233 -22.61 3.87 -9.24
CA ALA A 233 -23.87 4.31 -9.87
C ALA A 233 -23.62 5.33 -11.01
N LYS A 234 -22.70 6.27 -10.80
CA LYS A 234 -22.31 7.23 -11.85
C LYS A 234 -21.68 6.54 -13.07
N ARG A 235 -20.83 5.53 -12.84
CA ARG A 235 -20.23 4.71 -13.89
C ARG A 235 -21.31 3.98 -14.71
N ARG A 236 -22.32 3.39 -14.04
CA ARG A 236 -23.42 2.70 -14.70
C ARG A 236 -24.35 3.61 -15.52
N ALA A 237 -24.30 4.89 -15.29
CA ALA A 237 -25.01 5.88 -16.10
C ALA A 237 -24.24 6.30 -17.35
N ALA A 238 -22.96 5.93 -17.50
CA ALA A 238 -22.17 6.18 -18.69
C ALA A 238 -22.44 5.10 -19.75
N GLU A 239 -22.35 5.46 -21.03
CA GLU A 239 -22.54 4.55 -22.15
C GLU A 239 -21.22 3.85 -22.52
N ALA A 240 -21.29 2.56 -22.79
CA ALA A 240 -20.19 1.74 -23.29
C ALA A 240 -20.61 0.82 -24.45
N PRO A 241 -19.67 0.27 -25.21
CA PRO A 241 -19.97 -0.70 -26.26
C PRO A 241 -20.59 -1.98 -25.67
N SER A 242 -21.86 -2.23 -25.89
CA SER A 242 -22.51 -3.49 -25.51
C SER A 242 -22.31 -4.49 -26.65
N VAL A 243 -21.68 -5.63 -26.36
CA VAL A 243 -21.37 -6.68 -27.35
C VAL A 243 -21.87 -8.04 -26.91
N ALA A 244 -22.47 -8.79 -27.81
CA ALA A 244 -22.91 -10.16 -27.51
C ALA A 244 -21.72 -11.10 -27.21
N GLN A 245 -22.00 -12.24 -26.63
CA GLN A 245 -20.99 -13.27 -26.43
C GLN A 245 -20.42 -13.74 -27.77
N SER A 246 -19.11 -13.93 -27.82
CA SER A 246 -18.42 -14.40 -29.02
C SER A 246 -18.87 -15.82 -29.40
N THR A 247 -19.30 -16.00 -30.63
CA THR A 247 -19.77 -17.31 -31.17
C THR A 247 -18.82 -17.91 -32.21
N ILE A 248 -17.88 -17.13 -32.71
CA ILE A 248 -16.96 -17.54 -33.80
C ILE A 248 -15.50 -17.53 -33.31
N LEU A 249 -14.98 -16.37 -32.97
CA LEU A 249 -13.53 -16.20 -32.71
C LEU A 249 -13.07 -16.90 -31.43
N VAL A 250 -13.83 -16.81 -30.36
CA VAL A 250 -13.48 -17.48 -29.09
C VAL A 250 -13.52 -19.01 -29.21
N PRO A 251 -14.58 -19.64 -29.77
CA PRO A 251 -14.57 -21.08 -30.05
C PRO A 251 -13.39 -21.51 -30.93
N GLN A 252 -13.06 -20.77 -31.98
CA GLN A 252 -11.93 -21.08 -32.85
C GLN A 252 -10.59 -21.01 -32.09
N LEU A 253 -10.39 -19.97 -31.26
CA LEU A 253 -9.20 -19.90 -30.41
C LEU A 253 -9.11 -21.13 -29.49
N LEU A 254 -10.20 -21.46 -28.75
CA LEU A 254 -10.20 -22.55 -27.79
C LEU A 254 -9.91 -23.92 -28.43
N GLN A 255 -10.32 -24.13 -29.69
CA GLN A 255 -9.98 -25.33 -30.47
C GLN A 255 -8.51 -25.41 -30.88
N GLN A 256 -7.85 -24.25 -31.06
CA GLN A 256 -6.44 -24.19 -31.47
C GLN A 256 -5.45 -24.28 -30.29
N LEU A 257 -5.95 -24.09 -29.05
CA LEU A 257 -5.08 -24.16 -27.88
C LEU A 257 -4.66 -25.60 -27.57
N ALA A 258 -3.37 -25.78 -27.24
CA ALA A 258 -2.83 -27.07 -26.81
C ALA A 258 -3.26 -27.47 -25.39
N PHE A 259 -4.08 -26.67 -24.72
CA PHE A 259 -4.55 -26.88 -23.35
C PHE A 259 -6.01 -26.44 -23.20
N GLN A 260 -6.66 -26.90 -22.16
CA GLN A 260 -8.00 -26.47 -21.78
C GLN A 260 -7.95 -25.42 -20.69
N LEU A 261 -8.94 -24.52 -20.66
CA LEU A 261 -9.09 -23.55 -19.57
C LEU A 261 -9.47 -24.28 -18.29
N THR A 262 -8.88 -23.86 -17.16
CA THR A 262 -9.26 -24.34 -15.82
C THR A 262 -10.68 -23.87 -15.46
N GLY A 263 -11.28 -24.50 -14.45
CA GLY A 263 -12.63 -24.11 -13.97
C GLY A 263 -12.66 -22.64 -13.52
N ALA A 264 -11.63 -22.17 -12.81
CA ALA A 264 -11.50 -20.77 -12.40
C ALA A 264 -11.38 -19.83 -13.60
N GLN A 265 -10.61 -20.19 -14.63
CA GLN A 265 -10.49 -19.38 -15.84
C GLN A 265 -11.81 -19.30 -16.61
N GLN A 266 -12.54 -20.41 -16.75
CA GLN A 266 -13.86 -20.44 -17.40
C GLN A 266 -14.88 -19.57 -16.67
N LYS A 267 -14.93 -19.63 -15.33
CA LYS A 267 -15.77 -18.78 -14.50
C LYS A 267 -15.48 -17.30 -14.74
N VAL A 268 -14.19 -16.91 -14.71
CA VAL A 268 -13.77 -15.52 -14.90
C VAL A 268 -14.06 -15.03 -16.33
N VAL A 269 -13.87 -15.88 -17.33
CA VAL A 269 -14.25 -15.58 -18.73
C VAL A 269 -15.76 -15.29 -18.81
N ALA A 270 -16.60 -16.09 -18.15
CA ALA A 270 -18.05 -15.86 -18.14
C ALA A 270 -18.43 -14.54 -17.43
N GLU A 271 -17.77 -14.21 -16.31
CA GLU A 271 -17.97 -12.94 -15.61
C GLU A 271 -17.63 -11.73 -16.51
N ILE A 272 -16.49 -11.76 -17.18
CA ILE A 272 -16.05 -10.70 -18.10
C ILE A 272 -17.00 -10.63 -19.31
N ALA A 273 -17.37 -11.76 -19.89
CA ALA A 273 -18.29 -11.80 -21.03
C ALA A 273 -19.64 -11.17 -20.68
N ASN A 274 -20.17 -11.44 -19.50
CA ASN A 274 -21.41 -10.83 -19.01
C ASN A 274 -21.29 -9.32 -18.82
N ASP A 275 -20.15 -8.83 -18.35
CA ASP A 275 -19.92 -7.38 -18.22
C ASP A 275 -19.84 -6.69 -19.58
N LEU A 276 -19.20 -7.30 -20.59
CA LEU A 276 -19.08 -6.76 -21.93
C LEU A 276 -20.43 -6.70 -22.68
N MET A 277 -21.43 -7.46 -22.22
CA MET A 277 -22.80 -7.38 -22.74
C MET A 277 -23.60 -6.21 -22.14
N GLN A 278 -23.10 -5.55 -21.09
CA GLN A 278 -23.80 -4.44 -20.45
C GLN A 278 -23.61 -3.13 -21.23
N PRO A 279 -24.60 -2.23 -21.23
CA PRO A 279 -24.50 -0.94 -21.92
C PRO A 279 -23.66 0.10 -21.16
N HIS A 280 -23.03 -0.26 -20.07
CA HIS A 280 -22.19 0.61 -19.24
C HIS A 280 -20.75 0.09 -19.15
N PRO A 281 -19.76 0.96 -18.88
CA PRO A 281 -18.35 0.56 -18.85
C PRO A 281 -18.07 -0.50 -17.77
N MET A 282 -17.50 -1.62 -18.17
CA MET A 282 -16.87 -2.57 -17.27
C MET A 282 -15.59 -1.92 -16.70
N GLN A 283 -15.39 -2.02 -15.40
CA GLN A 283 -14.12 -1.75 -14.73
C GLN A 283 -13.81 -2.94 -13.83
N ARG A 284 -13.06 -3.89 -14.35
CA ARG A 284 -12.82 -5.17 -13.67
C ARG A 284 -11.33 -5.39 -13.42
N LEU A 285 -11.02 -5.84 -12.19
CA LEU A 285 -9.68 -6.27 -11.78
C LEU A 285 -9.60 -7.80 -11.85
N LEU A 286 -8.77 -8.31 -12.74
CA LEU A 286 -8.43 -9.72 -12.86
C LEU A 286 -7.20 -10.02 -12.01
N GLN A 287 -7.40 -10.73 -10.92
CA GLN A 287 -6.35 -11.17 -10.02
C GLN A 287 -6.03 -12.65 -10.22
N GLY A 288 -4.80 -13.00 -9.99
CA GLY A 288 -4.35 -14.39 -10.01
C GLY A 288 -2.85 -14.46 -9.87
N ASP A 289 -2.36 -15.54 -9.34
CA ASP A 289 -0.93 -15.74 -9.12
C ASP A 289 -0.11 -15.67 -10.43
N VAL A 290 1.19 -15.54 -10.30
CA VAL A 290 2.11 -15.58 -11.45
C VAL A 290 1.93 -16.91 -12.18
N GLY A 291 1.61 -16.84 -13.48
CA GLY A 291 1.36 -18.04 -14.30
C GLY A 291 -0.03 -18.69 -14.15
N SER A 292 -1.01 -18.05 -13.50
CA SER A 292 -2.40 -18.52 -13.43
C SER A 292 -3.16 -18.45 -14.76
N GLY A 293 -2.56 -17.84 -15.80
CA GLY A 293 -3.16 -17.74 -17.13
C GLY A 293 -4.04 -16.50 -17.35
N LYS A 294 -3.80 -15.39 -16.65
CA LYS A 294 -4.49 -14.11 -16.89
C LYS A 294 -4.46 -13.67 -18.35
N THR A 295 -3.35 -13.92 -19.05
CA THR A 295 -3.16 -13.52 -20.47
C THR A 295 -4.16 -14.19 -21.42
N ILE A 296 -4.51 -15.47 -21.21
CA ILE A 296 -5.49 -16.14 -22.09
C ILE A 296 -6.91 -15.63 -21.81
N VAL A 297 -7.24 -15.31 -20.55
CA VAL A 297 -8.52 -14.70 -20.20
C VAL A 297 -8.66 -13.32 -20.85
N ALA A 298 -7.60 -12.52 -20.82
CA ALA A 298 -7.55 -11.21 -21.48
C ALA A 298 -7.68 -11.35 -23.01
N CYS A 299 -7.10 -12.40 -23.61
CA CYS A 299 -7.22 -12.69 -25.04
C CYS A 299 -8.66 -13.02 -25.41
N VAL A 300 -9.35 -13.84 -24.62
CA VAL A 300 -10.77 -14.18 -24.84
C VAL A 300 -11.65 -12.93 -24.77
N ALA A 301 -11.44 -12.06 -23.77
CA ALA A 301 -12.15 -10.78 -23.67
C ALA A 301 -11.87 -9.86 -24.91
N ALA A 302 -10.63 -9.82 -25.37
CA ALA A 302 -10.27 -9.07 -26.56
C ALA A 302 -10.99 -9.61 -27.81
N LEU A 303 -11.05 -10.92 -27.99
CA LEU A 303 -11.72 -11.54 -29.13
C LEU A 303 -13.22 -11.26 -29.16
N GLN A 304 -13.91 -11.25 -28.03
CA GLN A 304 -15.32 -10.90 -27.96
C GLN A 304 -15.56 -9.48 -28.50
N MET A 305 -14.71 -8.51 -28.14
CA MET A 305 -14.80 -7.15 -28.66
C MET A 305 -14.47 -7.06 -30.17
N ILE A 306 -13.41 -7.76 -30.59
CA ILE A 306 -12.94 -7.76 -31.98
C ILE A 306 -13.98 -8.37 -32.92
N GLU A 307 -14.65 -9.46 -32.53
CA GLU A 307 -15.71 -10.09 -33.32
C GLU A 307 -16.84 -9.11 -33.66
N HIS A 308 -17.08 -8.13 -32.79
CA HIS A 308 -18.09 -7.07 -32.97
C HIS A 308 -17.53 -5.77 -33.56
N GLY A 309 -16.30 -5.79 -34.08
CA GLY A 309 -15.70 -4.67 -34.80
C GLY A 309 -15.13 -3.58 -33.90
N TRP A 310 -14.89 -3.84 -32.60
CA TRP A 310 -14.24 -2.92 -31.69
C TRP A 310 -12.75 -3.21 -31.56
N GLN A 311 -11.96 -2.15 -31.49
CA GLN A 311 -10.52 -2.25 -31.25
C GLN A 311 -10.23 -2.44 -29.76
N VAL A 312 -9.12 -3.12 -29.49
CA VAL A 312 -8.64 -3.41 -28.13
C VAL A 312 -7.22 -2.84 -27.96
N ALA A 313 -6.98 -2.16 -26.87
CA ALA A 313 -5.64 -1.72 -26.45
C ALA A 313 -5.15 -2.58 -25.29
N LEU A 314 -3.95 -3.17 -25.40
CA LEU A 314 -3.27 -3.88 -24.31
C LEU A 314 -2.01 -3.12 -23.93
N MET A 315 -1.96 -2.71 -22.68
CA MET A 315 -0.89 -1.92 -22.12
C MET A 315 -0.10 -2.68 -21.09
N ALA A 316 1.22 -2.66 -21.21
CA ALA A 316 2.15 -3.21 -20.23
C ALA A 316 3.15 -2.15 -19.73
N PRO A 317 3.66 -2.24 -18.50
CA PRO A 317 4.51 -1.20 -17.91
C PRO A 317 5.91 -1.11 -18.52
N THR A 318 6.39 -2.18 -19.13
CA THR A 318 7.72 -2.24 -19.76
C THR A 318 7.64 -2.80 -21.18
N GLU A 319 8.62 -2.45 -22.02
CA GLU A 319 8.70 -2.96 -23.39
C GLU A 319 8.86 -4.47 -23.43
N ILE A 320 9.61 -5.06 -22.49
CA ILE A 320 9.80 -6.51 -22.40
C ILE A 320 8.48 -7.24 -22.16
N LEU A 321 7.65 -6.76 -21.22
CA LEU A 321 6.32 -7.33 -20.98
C LEU A 321 5.38 -7.13 -22.18
N ALA A 322 5.40 -5.94 -22.74
CA ALA A 322 4.60 -5.65 -23.92
C ALA A 322 4.97 -6.60 -25.07
N GLU A 323 6.28 -6.84 -25.31
CA GLU A 323 6.77 -7.78 -26.31
C GLU A 323 6.31 -9.22 -26.06
N GLN A 324 6.32 -9.66 -24.79
CA GLN A 324 5.81 -10.98 -24.44
C GLN A 324 4.32 -11.12 -24.73
N HIS A 325 3.54 -10.11 -24.38
CA HIS A 325 2.12 -10.08 -24.74
C HIS A 325 1.96 -10.09 -26.24
N TYR A 326 2.70 -9.24 -26.97
CA TYR A 326 2.63 -9.20 -28.42
C TYR A 326 2.91 -10.57 -29.06
N LYS A 327 4.01 -11.24 -28.66
CA LYS A 327 4.36 -12.58 -29.18
C LYS A 327 3.29 -13.62 -28.87
N LYS A 328 2.75 -13.64 -27.63
CA LYS A 328 1.69 -14.58 -27.25
C LYS A 328 0.38 -14.31 -28.01
N PHE A 329 -0.04 -13.05 -28.10
CA PHE A 329 -1.23 -12.69 -28.87
C PHE A 329 -1.05 -12.93 -30.35
N ALA A 330 0.13 -12.63 -30.92
CA ALA A 330 0.41 -12.94 -32.30
C ALA A 330 0.32 -14.45 -32.62
N LEU A 331 0.87 -15.29 -31.74
CA LEU A 331 0.75 -16.75 -31.86
C LEU A 331 -0.71 -17.23 -31.92
N TRP A 332 -1.59 -16.62 -31.10
CA TRP A 332 -2.99 -17.03 -30.98
C TRP A 332 -3.90 -16.37 -32.03
N LEU A 333 -3.64 -15.12 -32.40
CA LEU A 333 -4.56 -14.31 -33.21
C LEU A 333 -4.19 -14.26 -34.71
N THR A 334 -2.92 -14.50 -35.09
CA THR A 334 -2.52 -14.54 -36.50
C THR A 334 -3.25 -15.65 -37.29
N PRO A 335 -3.44 -16.87 -36.73
CA PRO A 335 -4.23 -17.90 -37.41
C PRO A 335 -5.72 -17.53 -37.57
N LEU A 336 -6.23 -16.58 -36.79
CA LEU A 336 -7.58 -16.05 -36.89
C LEU A 336 -7.66 -14.81 -37.82
N HIS A 337 -6.58 -14.49 -38.54
CA HIS A 337 -6.46 -13.34 -39.48
C HIS A 337 -6.68 -11.98 -38.80
N ILE A 338 -6.38 -11.85 -37.48
CA ILE A 338 -6.49 -10.60 -36.73
C ILE A 338 -5.17 -9.86 -36.77
N GLN A 339 -5.20 -8.61 -37.28
CA GLN A 339 -4.02 -7.76 -37.31
C GLN A 339 -3.74 -7.11 -35.98
N ILE A 340 -2.48 -7.23 -35.51
CA ILE A 340 -1.98 -6.66 -34.27
C ILE A 340 -1.00 -5.54 -34.56
N ALA A 341 -1.19 -4.36 -33.98
CA ALA A 341 -0.21 -3.28 -34.00
C ALA A 341 0.68 -3.32 -32.78
N TRP A 342 1.93 -2.96 -32.95
CA TRP A 342 2.91 -2.77 -31.88
C TRP A 342 3.21 -1.29 -31.72
N LEU A 343 3.19 -0.76 -30.47
CA LEU A 343 3.44 0.66 -30.21
C LEU A 343 4.26 0.87 -28.93
N THR A 344 5.55 1.20 -29.10
CA THR A 344 6.48 1.47 -27.99
C THR A 344 7.31 2.72 -28.25
N GLY A 345 8.08 3.14 -27.23
CA GLY A 345 8.95 4.32 -27.33
C GLY A 345 10.19 4.11 -28.19
N SER A 346 10.65 2.86 -28.35
CA SER A 346 11.91 2.49 -29.04
C SER A 346 11.78 2.29 -30.56
N GLN A 347 10.53 2.34 -31.07
CA GLN A 347 10.30 2.14 -32.52
C GLN A 347 10.88 3.24 -33.41
N SER A 348 11.28 2.85 -34.60
CA SER A 348 11.63 3.81 -35.65
C SER A 348 10.40 4.67 -36.03
N LYS A 349 10.66 5.88 -36.54
CA LYS A 349 9.59 6.79 -36.97
C LYS A 349 8.65 6.16 -37.99
N LYS A 350 9.21 5.43 -38.97
CA LYS A 350 8.44 4.78 -40.03
C LYS A 350 7.53 3.66 -39.50
N GLU A 351 8.04 2.82 -38.62
CA GLU A 351 7.23 1.75 -37.98
C GLU A 351 6.12 2.33 -37.11
N ARG A 352 6.43 3.38 -36.33
CA ARG A 352 5.45 4.08 -35.53
C ARG A 352 4.33 4.73 -36.35
N GLU A 353 4.67 5.40 -37.45
CA GLU A 353 3.70 5.99 -38.38
C GLU A 353 2.79 4.91 -38.99
N ALA A 354 3.35 3.78 -39.41
CA ALA A 354 2.59 2.64 -39.94
C ALA A 354 1.64 2.05 -38.89
N ALA A 355 2.10 1.88 -37.63
CA ALA A 355 1.26 1.42 -36.56
C ALA A 355 0.10 2.39 -36.29
N LEU A 356 0.37 3.69 -36.18
CA LEU A 356 -0.65 4.72 -35.98
C LEU A 356 -1.67 4.76 -37.12
N ALA A 357 -1.23 4.66 -38.38
CA ALA A 357 -2.12 4.62 -39.50
C ALA A 357 -3.05 3.39 -39.48
N SER A 358 -2.53 2.20 -39.12
CA SER A 358 -3.31 0.97 -39.02
C SER A 358 -4.35 1.02 -37.88
N MET A 359 -4.09 1.80 -36.83
CA MET A 359 -5.04 2.03 -35.71
C MET A 359 -6.17 2.94 -36.17
N VAL A 360 -5.86 4.08 -36.78
CA VAL A 360 -6.83 5.09 -37.22
C VAL A 360 -7.75 4.54 -38.32
N ASN A 361 -7.24 3.77 -39.24
CA ASN A 361 -8.06 3.17 -40.32
C ASN A 361 -8.84 1.91 -39.86
N GLY A 362 -8.53 1.38 -38.65
CA GLY A 362 -9.22 0.22 -38.06
C GLY A 362 -8.75 -1.13 -38.63
N GLN A 363 -7.59 -1.20 -39.32
CA GLN A 363 -6.99 -2.45 -39.72
C GLN A 363 -6.42 -3.23 -38.54
N ALA A 364 -5.70 -2.54 -37.63
CA ALA A 364 -5.24 -3.13 -36.40
C ALA A 364 -6.40 -3.21 -35.39
N MET A 365 -6.85 -4.42 -35.08
CA MET A 365 -7.92 -4.69 -34.13
C MET A 365 -7.41 -4.82 -32.71
N LEU A 366 -6.17 -5.27 -32.53
CA LEU A 366 -5.47 -5.26 -31.23
C LEU A 366 -4.22 -4.40 -31.33
N VAL A 367 -4.01 -3.56 -30.32
CA VAL A 367 -2.79 -2.75 -30.21
C VAL A 367 -2.11 -3.09 -28.89
N VAL A 368 -0.87 -3.54 -28.95
CA VAL A 368 -0.05 -3.86 -27.79
C VAL A 368 1.05 -2.80 -27.65
N GLY A 369 1.20 -2.23 -26.46
CA GLY A 369 2.23 -1.22 -26.26
C GLY A 369 2.49 -0.89 -24.79
N THR A 370 3.28 0.17 -24.61
CA THR A 370 3.62 0.70 -23.28
C THR A 370 2.90 2.05 -23.04
N HIS A 371 3.44 2.88 -22.18
CA HIS A 371 2.97 4.26 -21.95
C HIS A 371 2.81 5.10 -23.24
N ALA A 372 3.39 4.67 -24.35
CA ALA A 372 3.19 5.31 -25.64
C ALA A 372 1.72 5.38 -26.05
N LEU A 373 0.88 4.44 -25.58
CA LEU A 373 -0.57 4.39 -25.88
C LEU A 373 -1.37 5.56 -25.28
N PHE A 374 -0.88 6.25 -24.23
CA PHE A 374 -1.55 7.43 -23.65
C PHE A 374 -1.33 8.71 -24.43
N GLN A 375 -0.31 8.79 -25.27
CA GLN A 375 0.06 10.02 -25.96
C GLN A 375 -1.11 10.55 -26.79
N GLU A 376 -1.32 11.87 -26.78
CA GLU A 376 -2.43 12.52 -27.47
C GLU A 376 -2.50 12.18 -28.95
N ALA A 377 -1.34 12.02 -29.59
CA ALA A 377 -1.24 11.66 -31.00
C ALA A 377 -1.77 10.25 -31.33
N VAL A 378 -1.99 9.40 -30.33
CA VAL A 378 -2.52 8.04 -30.52
C VAL A 378 -4.04 8.10 -30.57
N GLN A 379 -4.61 7.76 -31.71
CA GLN A 379 -6.05 7.72 -31.94
C GLN A 379 -6.49 6.34 -32.41
N PHE A 380 -7.68 5.95 -31.98
CA PHE A 380 -8.33 4.71 -32.39
C PHE A 380 -9.57 5.04 -33.24
N LYS A 381 -9.89 4.17 -34.16
CA LYS A 381 -11.14 4.29 -34.92
C LYS A 381 -12.35 4.01 -34.04
N LYS A 382 -12.30 2.91 -33.26
CA LYS A 382 -13.35 2.47 -32.34
C LYS A 382 -12.74 1.68 -31.18
N LEU A 383 -12.21 2.34 -30.16
CA LEU A 383 -11.69 1.67 -28.98
C LEU A 383 -12.86 1.18 -28.09
N GLY A 384 -12.97 -0.13 -27.87
CA GLY A 384 -14.00 -0.74 -27.05
C GLY A 384 -13.50 -1.36 -25.74
N LEU A 385 -12.23 -1.77 -25.68
CA LEU A 385 -11.64 -2.39 -24.48
C LEU A 385 -10.20 -1.92 -24.27
N ALA A 386 -9.87 -1.52 -23.07
CA ALA A 386 -8.51 -1.26 -22.61
C ALA A 386 -8.11 -2.31 -21.57
N ILE A 387 -7.06 -3.09 -21.89
CA ILE A 387 -6.46 -4.09 -21.00
C ILE A 387 -5.18 -3.49 -20.42
N ILE A 388 -5.05 -3.48 -19.10
CA ILE A 388 -3.90 -2.87 -18.38
C ILE A 388 -3.25 -3.95 -17.54
N ASP A 389 -2.04 -4.36 -17.89
CA ASP A 389 -1.28 -5.33 -17.10
C ASP A 389 -0.44 -4.64 -16.02
N GLU A 390 -0.26 -5.30 -14.87
CA GLU A 390 0.43 -4.78 -13.68
C GLU A 390 -0.06 -3.38 -13.28
N GLN A 391 -1.37 -3.24 -13.09
CA GLN A 391 -2.07 -1.99 -12.80
C GLN A 391 -1.37 -1.08 -11.78
N HIS A 392 -0.77 -1.68 -10.74
CA HIS A 392 -0.12 -0.94 -9.66
C HIS A 392 1.09 -0.09 -10.11
N ARG A 393 1.63 -0.32 -11.31
CA ARG A 393 2.73 0.44 -11.89
C ARG A 393 2.29 1.67 -12.69
N PHE A 394 0.98 1.87 -12.84
CA PHE A 394 0.43 3.01 -13.58
C PHE A 394 -0.26 4.00 -12.67
N GLY A 395 0.04 5.28 -12.87
CA GLY A 395 -0.64 6.37 -12.19
C GLY A 395 -2.11 6.49 -12.62
N VAL A 396 -2.90 7.08 -11.74
CA VAL A 396 -4.32 7.34 -11.92
C VAL A 396 -4.62 8.12 -13.22
N GLN A 397 -3.85 9.19 -13.51
CA GLN A 397 -4.02 10.00 -14.72
C GLN A 397 -3.80 9.21 -16.01
N GLN A 398 -2.91 8.24 -16.01
CA GLN A 398 -2.61 7.41 -17.16
C GLN A 398 -3.78 6.48 -17.49
N ARG A 399 -4.45 5.93 -16.49
CA ARG A 399 -5.65 5.09 -16.67
C ARG A 399 -6.83 5.89 -17.23
N LEU A 400 -7.00 7.13 -16.76
CA LEU A 400 -8.00 8.06 -17.29
C LEU A 400 -7.78 8.40 -18.75
N ALA A 401 -6.53 8.61 -19.16
CA ALA A 401 -6.22 8.97 -20.53
C ALA A 401 -6.69 7.91 -21.55
N LEU A 402 -6.64 6.62 -21.21
CA LEU A 402 -7.18 5.56 -22.06
C LEU A 402 -8.72 5.57 -22.12
N ARG A 403 -9.40 5.87 -21.00
CA ARG A 403 -10.87 5.99 -21.00
C ARG A 403 -11.36 7.08 -21.96
N GLN A 404 -10.64 8.18 -22.04
CA GLN A 404 -11.00 9.32 -22.89
C GLN A 404 -10.74 9.11 -24.38
N LYS A 405 -10.06 8.00 -24.78
CA LYS A 405 -9.73 7.71 -26.20
C LYS A 405 -10.84 7.00 -26.98
N GLY A 406 -11.89 6.54 -26.30
CA GLY A 406 -13.05 5.91 -26.92
C GLY A 406 -14.32 6.70 -26.71
N GLN A 407 -15.18 6.72 -27.70
CA GLN A 407 -16.57 7.20 -27.63
C GLN A 407 -17.46 6.18 -28.34
N PRO A 408 -18.36 5.49 -27.62
CA PRO A 408 -18.60 5.52 -26.17
C PRO A 408 -17.40 5.11 -25.31
N GLU A 409 -17.49 5.25 -23.99
CA GLU A 409 -16.39 4.94 -23.06
C GLU A 409 -15.97 3.47 -23.14
N PRO A 410 -14.68 3.15 -23.32
CA PRO A 410 -14.23 1.77 -23.44
C PRO A 410 -14.31 1.03 -22.10
N HIS A 411 -14.59 -0.26 -22.17
CA HIS A 411 -14.42 -1.16 -21.02
C HIS A 411 -12.95 -1.20 -20.58
N GLN A 412 -12.72 -1.46 -19.27
CA GLN A 412 -11.38 -1.60 -18.71
C GLN A 412 -11.23 -2.94 -17.99
N LEU A 413 -10.24 -3.72 -18.42
CA LEU A 413 -9.79 -4.93 -17.75
C LEU A 413 -8.39 -4.71 -17.20
N MET A 414 -8.29 -4.61 -15.90
CA MET A 414 -7.02 -4.45 -15.20
C MET A 414 -6.52 -5.81 -14.74
N MET A 415 -5.23 -6.09 -14.88
CA MET A 415 -4.63 -7.35 -14.44
C MET A 415 -3.58 -7.08 -13.36
N SER A 416 -3.48 -7.97 -12.39
CA SER A 416 -2.44 -7.95 -11.37
C SER A 416 -1.95 -9.35 -11.06
N ALA A 417 -0.61 -9.50 -11.01
CA ALA A 417 0.04 -10.71 -10.54
C ALA A 417 0.28 -10.68 -9.01
N THR A 418 0.11 -9.53 -8.37
CA THR A 418 0.10 -9.44 -6.92
C THR A 418 -1.32 -9.72 -6.43
N PRO A 419 -1.54 -10.83 -5.71
CA PRO A 419 -2.80 -11.02 -5.02
C PRO A 419 -3.01 -9.91 -4.00
N ILE A 420 -4.18 -9.31 -4.01
CA ILE A 420 -4.58 -8.31 -3.01
C ILE A 420 -5.56 -9.01 -2.08
N PRO A 421 -5.36 -8.94 -0.75
CA PRO A 421 -6.29 -9.53 0.19
C PRO A 421 -7.73 -9.10 -0.10
N ARG A 422 -8.67 -10.05 0.03
CA ARG A 422 -10.08 -9.82 -0.33
C ARG A 422 -10.70 -8.65 0.43
N THR A 423 -10.35 -8.50 1.70
CA THR A 423 -10.75 -7.38 2.55
C THR A 423 -10.27 -6.04 2.03
N LEU A 424 -9.01 -5.98 1.58
CA LEU A 424 -8.43 -4.79 0.96
C LEU A 424 -9.05 -4.49 -0.42
N SER A 425 -9.26 -5.52 -1.25
CA SER A 425 -9.86 -5.32 -2.57
C SER A 425 -11.30 -4.78 -2.46
N MET A 426 -12.06 -5.24 -1.48
CA MET A 426 -13.42 -4.76 -1.21
C MET A 426 -13.48 -3.36 -0.60
N SER A 427 -12.40 -2.88 0.01
CA SER A 427 -12.35 -1.57 0.66
C SER A 427 -11.67 -0.49 -0.18
N TYR A 428 -10.67 -0.86 -0.98
CA TYR A 428 -9.87 0.10 -1.76
C TYR A 428 -10.10 0.05 -3.26
N TYR A 429 -10.68 -1.05 -3.76
CA TYR A 429 -11.02 -1.23 -5.17
C TYR A 429 -12.51 -1.50 -5.38
N ALA A 430 -13.35 -1.04 -4.46
CA ALA A 430 -14.79 -1.32 -4.52
C ALA A 430 -15.53 -0.53 -5.63
N ASP A 431 -14.83 0.35 -6.34
CA ASP A 431 -15.25 0.88 -7.63
C ASP A 431 -14.97 -0.12 -8.78
N LEU A 432 -14.20 -1.19 -8.54
CA LEU A 432 -13.86 -2.23 -9.48
C LEU A 432 -14.59 -3.54 -9.14
N ASP A 433 -15.11 -4.18 -10.15
CA ASP A 433 -15.50 -5.57 -10.05
C ASP A 433 -14.25 -6.46 -10.02
N VAL A 434 -14.20 -7.46 -9.15
CA VAL A 434 -13.00 -8.29 -8.96
C VAL A 434 -13.28 -9.73 -9.39
N SER A 435 -12.42 -10.25 -10.26
CA SER A 435 -12.36 -11.66 -10.63
C SER A 435 -11.05 -12.29 -10.18
N VAL A 436 -11.10 -13.47 -9.61
CA VAL A 436 -9.94 -14.17 -9.07
C VAL A 436 -9.76 -15.51 -9.78
N ILE A 437 -8.55 -15.74 -10.31
CA ILE A 437 -8.12 -17.06 -10.77
C ILE A 437 -7.33 -17.70 -9.62
N ASP A 438 -7.97 -18.56 -8.86
CA ASP A 438 -7.45 -19.26 -7.68
C ASP A 438 -6.95 -20.68 -7.98
N GLU A 439 -6.93 -21.06 -9.26
CA GLU A 439 -6.40 -22.33 -9.74
C GLU A 439 -5.12 -22.09 -10.58
N LEU A 440 -4.15 -22.99 -10.42
CA LEU A 440 -2.99 -23.07 -11.31
C LEU A 440 -3.28 -23.99 -12.50
N PRO A 441 -2.74 -23.70 -13.70
CA PRO A 441 -2.87 -24.57 -14.85
C PRO A 441 -2.33 -25.99 -14.58
N PRO A 442 -2.91 -27.03 -15.17
CA PRO A 442 -2.43 -28.40 -15.05
C PRO A 442 -0.95 -28.54 -15.44
N GLY A 443 -0.22 -29.42 -14.76
CA GLY A 443 1.19 -29.69 -15.04
C GLY A 443 2.19 -28.79 -14.33
N ARG A 444 1.76 -27.79 -13.57
CA ARG A 444 2.63 -26.97 -12.75
C ARG A 444 2.97 -27.66 -11.42
N THR A 445 4.26 -27.86 -11.13
CA THR A 445 4.72 -28.43 -9.88
C THR A 445 4.91 -27.33 -8.82
N PRO A 446 4.58 -27.59 -7.54
CA PRO A 446 4.83 -26.65 -6.46
C PRO A 446 6.33 -26.34 -6.34
N ILE A 447 6.65 -25.05 -6.12
CA ILE A 447 8.04 -24.61 -5.94
C ILE A 447 8.46 -24.87 -4.50
N ILE A 448 9.57 -25.60 -4.32
CA ILE A 448 10.13 -25.86 -3.00
C ILE A 448 10.88 -24.64 -2.51
N THR A 449 10.41 -24.01 -1.44
CA THR A 449 11.11 -22.88 -0.82
C THR A 449 12.05 -23.40 0.28
N LYS A 450 13.30 -22.92 0.31
CA LYS A 450 14.29 -23.24 1.35
C LYS A 450 14.87 -21.98 1.96
N LEU A 451 14.94 -21.92 3.29
CA LEU A 451 15.62 -20.87 4.05
C LEU A 451 17.01 -21.37 4.42
N ILE A 452 18.06 -20.67 4.00
CA ILE A 452 19.44 -21.07 4.26
C ILE A 452 20.22 -19.85 4.78
N SER A 453 21.00 -20.06 5.84
CA SER A 453 21.90 -19.03 6.36
C SER A 453 23.00 -18.71 5.35
N ASP A 454 23.40 -17.44 5.28
CA ASP A 454 24.51 -16.96 4.45
C ASP A 454 25.84 -17.64 4.77
N GLU A 455 26.03 -18.17 5.98
CA GLU A 455 27.19 -19.00 6.35
C GLU A 455 27.33 -20.29 5.53
N ARG A 456 26.25 -20.76 4.90
CA ARG A 456 26.22 -21.95 4.04
C ARG A 456 26.21 -21.61 2.57
N ARG A 457 26.67 -20.42 2.19
CA ARG A 457 26.70 -19.92 0.82
C ARG A 457 27.46 -20.88 -0.13
N ASP A 458 28.58 -21.43 0.30
CA ASP A 458 29.41 -22.34 -0.52
C ASP A 458 28.66 -23.61 -0.94
N GLU A 459 27.81 -24.14 -0.08
CA GLU A 459 26.94 -25.28 -0.44
C GLU A 459 25.94 -24.91 -1.53
N ILE A 460 25.45 -23.66 -1.54
CA ILE A 460 24.52 -23.19 -2.55
C ILE A 460 25.22 -22.97 -3.88
N LEU A 461 26.45 -22.43 -3.86
CA LEU A 461 27.26 -22.30 -5.07
C LEU A 461 27.50 -23.66 -5.73
N GLN A 462 27.82 -24.69 -4.96
CA GLN A 462 27.97 -26.08 -5.49
C GLN A 462 26.65 -26.58 -6.11
N ARG A 463 25.51 -26.38 -5.45
CA ARG A 463 24.19 -26.81 -5.98
C ARG A 463 23.82 -26.09 -7.27
N VAL A 464 24.12 -24.77 -7.37
CA VAL A 464 23.90 -24.00 -8.59
C VAL A 464 24.76 -24.56 -9.73
N ARG A 465 26.05 -24.83 -9.44
CA ARG A 465 26.99 -25.47 -10.38
C ARG A 465 26.47 -26.79 -10.92
N GLU A 466 26.04 -27.68 -10.02
CA GLU A 466 25.50 -29.01 -10.38
C GLU A 466 24.20 -28.88 -11.21
N ALA A 467 23.27 -28.00 -10.80
CA ALA A 467 22.03 -27.78 -11.52
C ALA A 467 22.29 -27.28 -12.96
N CYS A 468 23.19 -26.31 -13.11
CA CYS A 468 23.55 -25.77 -14.42
C CYS A 468 24.28 -26.79 -15.32
N LYS A 469 25.19 -27.61 -14.74
CA LYS A 469 25.86 -28.72 -15.45
C LYS A 469 24.86 -29.79 -15.93
N ASN A 470 23.77 -29.98 -15.19
CA ASN A 470 22.72 -30.93 -15.55
C ASN A 470 21.68 -30.33 -16.53
N GLY A 471 21.98 -29.19 -17.14
CA GLY A 471 21.16 -28.55 -18.16
C GLY A 471 20.04 -27.65 -17.65
N SER A 472 19.92 -27.43 -16.34
CA SER A 472 18.99 -26.44 -15.77
C SER A 472 19.57 -25.03 -15.81
N GLN A 473 18.68 -24.03 -15.83
CA GLN A 473 19.10 -22.63 -15.71
C GLN A 473 18.74 -22.09 -14.31
N ALA A 474 19.55 -21.14 -13.83
CA ALA A 474 19.39 -20.56 -12.52
C ALA A 474 19.33 -19.03 -12.56
N TYR A 475 18.54 -18.47 -11.64
CA TYR A 475 18.57 -17.06 -11.30
C TYR A 475 19.33 -16.84 -9.98
N TRP A 476 20.14 -15.80 -9.94
CA TRP A 476 20.76 -15.29 -8.74
C TRP A 476 20.38 -13.83 -8.54
N VAL A 477 19.54 -13.55 -7.55
CA VAL A 477 18.94 -12.23 -7.32
C VAL A 477 19.62 -11.52 -6.18
N CYS A 478 20.18 -10.34 -6.46
CA CYS A 478 20.70 -9.40 -5.49
C CYS A 478 19.61 -8.38 -5.18
N PRO A 479 18.97 -8.40 -4.00
CA PRO A 479 17.88 -7.49 -3.67
C PRO A 479 18.38 -6.06 -3.44
N LEU A 480 17.44 -5.13 -3.52
CA LEU A 480 17.65 -3.70 -3.32
C LEU A 480 18.00 -3.41 -1.85
N ILE A 481 19.13 -2.74 -1.59
CA ILE A 481 19.44 -2.10 -0.33
C ILE A 481 18.89 -0.67 -0.43
N GLU A 482 18.01 -0.25 0.47
CA GLU A 482 17.16 0.97 0.39
C GLU A 482 17.91 2.30 0.20
N GLU A 483 19.22 2.40 0.37
CA GLU A 483 19.90 3.69 0.51
C GLU A 483 20.54 4.25 -0.77
N SER A 484 20.80 3.49 -1.83
CA SER A 484 21.28 4.07 -3.09
C SER A 484 21.27 3.06 -4.26
N GLU A 485 20.70 3.47 -5.39
CA GLU A 485 20.76 2.72 -6.66
C GLU A 485 22.21 2.45 -7.12
N ALA A 486 23.18 3.26 -6.69
CA ALA A 486 24.58 3.12 -7.04
C ALA A 486 25.23 1.93 -6.31
N LEU A 487 24.93 1.75 -5.02
CA LEU A 487 25.41 0.62 -4.21
C LEU A 487 24.85 -0.71 -4.70
N GLN A 488 23.60 -0.70 -5.17
CA GLN A 488 22.93 -1.89 -5.71
C GLN A 488 23.58 -2.38 -7.00
N LEU A 489 23.94 -1.45 -7.86
CA LEU A 489 24.64 -1.76 -9.11
C LEU A 489 26.02 -2.35 -8.81
N GLN A 490 26.73 -1.78 -7.84
CA GLN A 490 28.03 -2.30 -7.42
C GLN A 490 27.92 -3.71 -6.87
N THR A 491 26.94 -3.99 -5.98
CA THR A 491 26.70 -5.33 -5.42
C THR A 491 26.38 -6.35 -6.53
N ALA A 492 25.56 -6.01 -7.51
CA ALA A 492 25.24 -6.91 -8.61
C ALA A 492 26.46 -7.17 -9.52
N ASN A 493 27.27 -6.15 -9.80
CA ASN A 493 28.51 -6.27 -10.58
C ASN A 493 29.56 -7.10 -9.81
N ASP A 494 29.72 -6.88 -8.52
CA ASP A 494 30.67 -7.62 -7.69
C ASP A 494 30.23 -9.10 -7.58
N THR A 495 28.93 -9.36 -7.41
CA THR A 495 28.39 -10.73 -7.44
C THR A 495 28.61 -11.38 -8.79
N PHE A 496 28.36 -10.67 -9.88
CA PHE A 496 28.58 -11.17 -11.24
C PHE A 496 30.05 -11.54 -11.48
N ALA A 497 30.98 -10.65 -11.12
CA ALA A 497 32.43 -10.91 -11.25
C ALA A 497 32.86 -12.10 -10.37
N HIS A 498 32.34 -12.20 -9.15
CA HIS A 498 32.61 -13.33 -8.26
C HIS A 498 32.10 -14.65 -8.86
N MET A 499 30.88 -14.66 -9.40
CA MET A 499 30.31 -15.85 -10.05
C MET A 499 31.07 -16.27 -11.29
N GLN A 500 31.56 -15.31 -12.10
CA GLN A 500 32.41 -15.64 -13.26
C GLN A 500 33.75 -16.29 -12.86
N ALA A 501 34.35 -15.82 -11.75
CA ALA A 501 35.57 -16.42 -11.23
C ALA A 501 35.32 -17.81 -10.62
N GLU A 502 34.19 -17.99 -9.93
CA GLU A 502 33.81 -19.25 -9.28
C GLU A 502 33.39 -20.33 -10.30
N PHE A 503 32.72 -19.94 -11.39
CA PHE A 503 32.17 -20.85 -12.40
C PHE A 503 32.71 -20.56 -13.81
N PRO A 504 34.00 -20.76 -14.06
CA PRO A 504 34.60 -20.47 -15.38
C PRO A 504 34.02 -21.34 -16.50
N GLU A 505 33.40 -22.48 -16.18
CA GLU A 505 32.74 -23.38 -17.12
C GLU A 505 31.30 -23.00 -17.47
N LEU A 506 30.69 -22.03 -16.78
CA LEU A 506 29.30 -21.60 -17.04
C LEU A 506 29.27 -20.26 -17.77
N THR A 507 28.33 -20.14 -18.68
CA THR A 507 27.98 -18.83 -19.25
C THR A 507 27.08 -18.07 -18.29
N ILE A 508 27.55 -16.92 -17.79
CA ILE A 508 26.84 -16.10 -16.81
C ILE A 508 26.43 -14.78 -17.46
N GLY A 509 25.16 -14.41 -17.29
CA GLY A 509 24.60 -13.14 -17.71
C GLY A 509 24.34 -12.19 -16.54
N LEU A 510 24.31 -10.89 -16.80
CA LEU A 510 23.96 -9.85 -15.82
C LEU A 510 22.83 -8.98 -16.36
N VAL A 511 21.81 -8.73 -15.51
CA VAL A 511 20.71 -7.81 -15.82
C VAL A 511 20.41 -6.90 -14.62
N HIS A 512 20.44 -5.59 -14.84
CA HIS A 512 20.12 -4.59 -13.80
C HIS A 512 19.37 -3.38 -14.35
N GLY A 513 18.83 -2.53 -13.46
CA GLY A 513 17.95 -1.41 -13.80
C GLY A 513 18.53 -0.39 -14.78
N ARG A 514 19.83 -0.11 -14.72
CA ARG A 514 20.50 0.92 -15.55
C ARG A 514 20.94 0.48 -16.94
N MET A 515 20.82 -0.80 -17.27
CA MET A 515 21.13 -1.25 -18.65
C MET A 515 20.13 -0.65 -19.63
N LYS A 516 20.62 -0.38 -20.84
CA LYS A 516 19.74 0.06 -21.93
C LYS A 516 18.71 -1.03 -22.28
N PRO A 517 17.50 -0.67 -22.71
CA PRO A 517 16.47 -1.66 -23.04
C PRO A 517 16.94 -2.75 -24.03
N ALA A 518 17.68 -2.38 -25.07
CA ALA A 518 18.22 -3.31 -26.06
C ALA A 518 19.24 -4.31 -25.46
N GLU A 519 20.09 -3.86 -24.53
CA GLU A 519 21.07 -4.72 -23.86
C GLU A 519 20.34 -5.73 -22.95
N LYS A 520 19.35 -5.28 -22.17
CA LYS A 520 18.51 -6.16 -21.35
C LYS A 520 17.82 -7.21 -22.18
N GLN A 521 17.25 -6.81 -23.32
CA GLN A 521 16.55 -7.69 -24.23
C GLN A 521 17.49 -8.75 -24.82
N ALA A 522 18.72 -8.36 -25.22
CA ALA A 522 19.71 -9.27 -25.76
C ALA A 522 20.12 -10.34 -24.72
N VAL A 523 20.44 -9.93 -23.48
CA VAL A 523 20.79 -10.88 -22.39
C VAL A 523 19.62 -11.80 -22.09
N MET A 524 18.39 -11.28 -21.99
CA MET A 524 17.21 -12.09 -21.71
C MET A 524 16.87 -13.04 -22.86
N ALA A 525 17.11 -12.67 -24.10
CA ALA A 525 16.95 -13.56 -25.26
C ALA A 525 17.94 -14.72 -25.19
N GLN A 526 19.23 -14.48 -24.92
CA GLN A 526 20.25 -15.50 -24.72
C GLN A 526 19.91 -16.42 -23.54
N PHE A 527 19.42 -15.86 -22.43
CA PHE A 527 19.00 -16.68 -21.28
C PHE A 527 17.78 -17.54 -21.64
N SER A 528 16.81 -17.01 -22.36
CA SER A 528 15.64 -17.77 -22.83
C SER A 528 16.00 -18.86 -23.87
N ALA A 529 17.03 -18.62 -24.68
CA ALA A 529 17.54 -19.61 -25.64
C ALA A 529 18.35 -20.74 -24.98
N GLY A 530 18.79 -20.57 -23.73
CA GLY A 530 19.62 -21.53 -23.00
C GLY A 530 21.13 -21.27 -23.13
N ASP A 531 21.55 -20.21 -23.84
CA ASP A 531 22.97 -19.86 -24.03
C ASP A 531 23.61 -19.36 -22.71
N ILE A 532 22.81 -18.78 -21.82
CA ILE A 532 23.20 -18.36 -20.46
C ILE A 532 22.66 -19.37 -19.47
N HIS A 533 23.55 -19.92 -18.63
CA HIS A 533 23.23 -20.92 -17.61
C HIS A 533 22.80 -20.28 -16.28
N LEU A 534 23.48 -19.20 -15.87
CA LEU A 534 23.21 -18.48 -14.63
C LEU A 534 22.97 -16.99 -14.93
N LEU A 535 21.82 -16.45 -14.52
CA LEU A 535 21.52 -15.04 -14.67
C LEU A 535 21.60 -14.34 -13.30
N VAL A 536 22.61 -13.48 -13.14
CA VAL A 536 22.73 -12.55 -12.00
C VAL A 536 21.86 -11.35 -12.32
N ALA A 537 21.00 -10.98 -11.38
CA ALA A 537 20.06 -9.89 -11.60
C ALA A 537 19.74 -9.12 -10.31
N THR A 538 19.36 -7.84 -10.48
CA THR A 538 18.64 -7.10 -9.42
C THR A 538 17.14 -7.42 -9.51
N THR A 539 16.33 -6.75 -8.71
CA THR A 539 14.86 -6.92 -8.68
C THR A 539 14.15 -6.63 -10.02
N VAL A 540 14.85 -6.15 -11.03
CA VAL A 540 14.31 -5.90 -12.38
C VAL A 540 13.64 -7.14 -12.98
N ILE A 541 14.03 -8.35 -12.57
CA ILE A 541 13.39 -9.60 -13.02
C ILE A 541 12.03 -9.90 -12.39
N GLU A 542 11.56 -9.08 -11.43
CA GLU A 542 10.16 -9.15 -10.97
C GLU A 542 9.19 -8.99 -12.14
N VAL A 543 9.59 -8.21 -13.14
CA VAL A 543 8.79 -7.89 -14.33
C VAL A 543 9.42 -8.62 -15.49
N GLY A 544 8.87 -9.85 -15.86
CA GLY A 544 9.48 -10.27 -16.97
C GLY A 544 9.36 -11.58 -17.66
N VAL A 545 10.42 -12.22 -18.03
CA VAL A 545 10.50 -13.23 -19.08
C VAL A 545 10.15 -14.62 -18.56
N ASP A 546 9.33 -15.33 -19.29
CA ASP A 546 9.05 -16.75 -19.09
C ASP A 546 10.24 -17.59 -19.60
N VAL A 547 10.96 -18.23 -18.68
CA VAL A 547 12.05 -19.18 -19.02
C VAL A 547 11.70 -20.55 -18.45
N PRO A 548 11.12 -21.46 -19.25
CA PRO A 548 10.65 -22.76 -18.76
C PRO A 548 11.76 -23.64 -18.15
N ASN A 549 13.00 -23.50 -18.64
CA ASN A 549 14.15 -24.29 -18.18
C ASN A 549 14.80 -23.75 -16.89
N ALA A 550 14.40 -22.55 -16.41
CA ALA A 550 14.88 -22.00 -15.15
C ALA A 550 14.17 -22.69 -13.98
N SER A 551 14.88 -23.59 -13.31
CA SER A 551 14.34 -24.41 -12.20
C SER A 551 14.91 -24.02 -10.84
N LEU A 552 15.92 -23.16 -10.77
CA LEU A 552 16.57 -22.72 -9.53
C LEU A 552 16.55 -21.19 -9.42
N MET A 553 16.11 -20.72 -8.25
CA MET A 553 16.11 -19.29 -7.87
C MET A 553 16.88 -19.16 -6.56
N VAL A 554 17.88 -18.31 -6.52
CA VAL A 554 18.59 -17.92 -5.30
C VAL A 554 18.36 -16.44 -5.07
N ILE A 555 17.89 -16.06 -3.88
CA ILE A 555 17.65 -14.66 -3.49
C ILE A 555 18.52 -14.35 -2.28
N GLU A 556 19.47 -13.43 -2.45
CA GLU A 556 20.35 -12.96 -1.37
C GLU A 556 19.60 -11.98 -0.45
N HIS A 557 20.02 -11.89 0.81
CA HIS A 557 19.46 -10.97 1.80
C HIS A 557 17.92 -10.95 1.82
N ALA A 558 17.33 -12.13 1.73
CA ALA A 558 15.87 -12.29 1.63
C ALA A 558 15.12 -11.66 2.82
N GLU A 559 15.77 -11.48 3.97
CA GLU A 559 15.25 -10.81 5.15
C GLU A 559 14.91 -9.32 4.91
N ARG A 560 15.49 -8.72 3.87
CA ARG A 560 15.28 -7.30 3.52
C ARG A 560 14.19 -7.10 2.48
N ALA A 561 13.84 -8.15 1.74
CA ALA A 561 12.82 -8.08 0.69
C ALA A 561 11.39 -8.12 1.27
N GLY A 562 10.46 -7.46 0.59
CA GLY A 562 9.02 -7.55 0.90
C GLY A 562 8.44 -8.92 0.54
N LEU A 563 7.38 -9.36 1.25
CA LEU A 563 6.73 -10.65 0.99
C LEU A 563 6.19 -10.75 -0.44
N SER A 564 5.52 -9.71 -0.94
CA SER A 564 5.02 -9.67 -2.32
C SER A 564 6.14 -9.79 -3.35
N GLN A 565 7.30 -9.18 -3.08
CA GLN A 565 8.48 -9.24 -3.93
C GLN A 565 9.08 -10.65 -3.97
N LEU A 566 9.28 -11.27 -2.78
CA LEU A 566 9.75 -12.64 -2.67
C LEU A 566 8.82 -13.62 -3.40
N HIS A 567 7.51 -13.43 -3.28
CA HIS A 567 6.52 -14.25 -3.94
C HIS A 567 6.58 -14.10 -5.47
N GLN A 568 6.66 -12.88 -6.00
CA GLN A 568 6.82 -12.64 -7.44
C GLN A 568 8.10 -13.23 -8.02
N LEU A 569 9.23 -13.06 -7.31
CA LEU A 569 10.51 -13.67 -7.70
C LEU A 569 10.42 -15.20 -7.68
N ARG A 570 9.87 -15.79 -6.62
CA ARG A 570 9.65 -17.24 -6.56
C ARG A 570 8.83 -17.74 -7.75
N GLY A 571 7.82 -17.00 -8.16
CA GLY A 571 6.97 -17.35 -9.32
C GLY A 571 7.69 -17.29 -10.68
N ARG A 572 8.96 -16.83 -10.74
CA ARG A 572 9.75 -16.83 -11.99
C ARG A 572 10.34 -18.19 -12.33
N VAL A 573 10.40 -19.12 -11.39
CA VAL A 573 10.73 -20.53 -11.64
C VAL A 573 9.46 -21.40 -11.55
N GLY A 574 9.58 -22.70 -11.88
CA GLY A 574 8.42 -23.61 -11.84
C GLY A 574 7.48 -23.48 -13.02
N ARG A 575 7.98 -23.06 -14.19
CA ARG A 575 7.20 -22.92 -15.42
C ARG A 575 7.37 -24.06 -16.40
N GLY A 576 8.32 -24.96 -16.12
CA GLY A 576 8.55 -26.19 -16.86
C GLY A 576 8.12 -27.43 -16.07
N ALA A 577 8.33 -28.62 -16.62
CA ALA A 577 8.01 -29.90 -16.01
C ALA A 577 9.00 -30.29 -14.86
N ALA A 578 10.15 -29.63 -14.78
CA ALA A 578 11.18 -29.92 -13.79
C ALA A 578 10.79 -29.41 -12.39
N LYS A 579 11.15 -30.16 -11.35
CA LYS A 579 11.02 -29.70 -9.94
C LYS A 579 11.84 -28.43 -9.75
N SER A 580 11.21 -27.39 -9.22
CA SER A 580 11.85 -26.10 -9.05
C SER A 580 12.05 -25.75 -7.59
N THR A 581 13.17 -25.08 -7.30
CA THR A 581 13.56 -24.68 -5.95
C THR A 581 13.85 -23.19 -5.87
N CYS A 582 13.31 -22.54 -4.85
CA CYS A 582 13.63 -21.16 -4.48
C CYS A 582 14.41 -21.17 -3.16
N ILE A 583 15.64 -20.69 -3.17
CA ILE A 583 16.53 -20.59 -2.03
C ILE A 583 16.58 -19.15 -1.56
N LEU A 584 16.20 -18.91 -0.32
CA LEU A 584 16.24 -17.61 0.34
C LEU A 584 17.44 -17.60 1.28
N LEU A 585 18.50 -16.86 0.90
CA LEU A 585 19.68 -16.65 1.74
C LEU A 585 19.41 -15.50 2.71
N TYR A 586 19.70 -15.70 3.98
CA TYR A 586 19.49 -14.71 5.03
C TYR A 586 20.67 -14.60 5.99
N GLN A 587 20.85 -13.41 6.59
CA GLN A 587 21.87 -13.17 7.61
C GLN A 587 21.37 -13.61 9.00
N ASN A 588 22.26 -14.15 9.86
CA ASN A 588 21.90 -14.73 11.16
C ASN A 588 21.30 -13.78 12.20
N LYS A 589 21.44 -12.46 12.05
CA LYS A 589 20.84 -11.46 12.95
C LYS A 589 19.51 -10.96 12.39
N LEU A 590 18.46 -11.78 12.49
CA LEU A 590 17.12 -11.42 12.04
C LEU A 590 16.36 -10.63 13.10
N SER A 591 15.71 -9.52 12.68
CA SER A 591 14.67 -8.88 13.49
C SER A 591 13.45 -9.81 13.58
N GLU A 592 12.59 -9.59 14.58
CA GLU A 592 11.32 -10.34 14.71
C GLU A 592 10.45 -10.24 13.46
N MET A 593 10.35 -9.05 12.90
CA MET A 593 9.59 -8.79 11.66
C MET A 593 10.18 -9.55 10.46
N ALA A 594 11.50 -9.56 10.30
CA ALA A 594 12.18 -10.30 9.22
C ALA A 594 11.97 -11.81 9.36
N ARG A 595 12.05 -12.34 10.60
CA ARG A 595 11.78 -13.74 10.90
C ARG A 595 10.34 -14.12 10.58
N ALA A 596 9.37 -13.29 10.97
CA ALA A 596 7.96 -13.51 10.66
C ALA A 596 7.72 -13.55 9.14
N ARG A 597 8.27 -12.61 8.37
CA ARG A 597 8.16 -12.59 6.90
C ARG A 597 8.75 -13.84 6.24
N LEU A 598 9.96 -14.22 6.62
CA LEU A 598 10.62 -15.42 6.07
C LEU A 598 9.84 -16.69 6.40
N LYS A 599 9.25 -16.77 7.59
CA LYS A 599 8.38 -17.89 7.98
C LYS A 599 7.16 -17.99 7.07
N VAL A 600 6.47 -16.89 6.82
CA VAL A 600 5.28 -16.85 5.94
C VAL A 600 5.61 -17.35 4.54
N ILE A 601 6.66 -16.85 3.89
CA ILE A 601 7.01 -17.27 2.51
C ILE A 601 7.50 -18.72 2.43
N TYR A 602 8.02 -19.27 3.52
CA TYR A 602 8.43 -20.66 3.64
C TYR A 602 7.22 -21.61 3.80
N GLU A 603 6.26 -21.24 4.66
CA GLU A 603 5.09 -22.08 4.99
C GLU A 603 4.00 -22.05 3.91
N HIS A 604 3.89 -20.93 3.18
CA HIS A 604 2.83 -20.73 2.22
C HIS A 604 3.33 -20.59 0.77
N THR A 605 2.64 -21.27 -0.13
CA THR A 605 2.84 -21.14 -1.58
C THR A 605 1.76 -20.30 -2.24
N ASP A 606 0.59 -20.19 -1.62
CA ASP A 606 -0.54 -19.39 -2.10
C ASP A 606 -0.28 -17.89 -1.93
N GLY A 607 -0.34 -17.16 -3.04
CA GLY A 607 -0.12 -15.72 -3.08
C GLY A 607 -1.14 -14.91 -2.29
N PHE A 608 -2.40 -15.37 -2.18
CA PHE A 608 -3.44 -14.69 -1.41
C PHE A 608 -3.19 -14.79 0.10
N LEU A 609 -2.78 -15.97 0.59
CA LEU A 609 -2.39 -16.14 1.99
C LEU A 609 -1.16 -15.32 2.34
N ILE A 610 -0.17 -15.26 1.44
CA ILE A 610 1.04 -14.45 1.61
C ILE A 610 0.68 -12.96 1.67
N ALA A 611 -0.19 -12.48 0.79
CA ALA A 611 -0.64 -11.10 0.77
C ALA A 611 -1.44 -10.72 2.03
N GLN A 612 -2.28 -11.64 2.53
CA GLN A 612 -3.01 -11.45 3.78
C GLN A 612 -2.07 -11.37 4.98
N ALA A 613 -1.05 -12.23 5.03
CA ALA A 613 -0.02 -12.18 6.07
C ALA A 613 0.85 -10.90 5.96
N ASP A 614 1.19 -10.43 4.75
CA ASP A 614 1.92 -9.18 4.54
C ASP A 614 1.12 -7.98 5.06
N LEU A 615 -0.19 -7.96 4.81
CA LEU A 615 -1.11 -6.95 5.34
C LEU A 615 -1.15 -6.96 6.87
N ALA A 616 -1.22 -8.14 7.48
CA ALA A 616 -1.24 -8.27 8.94
C ALA A 616 0.08 -7.81 9.59
N LEU A 617 1.22 -8.07 8.93
CA LEU A 617 2.54 -7.68 9.43
C LEU A 617 2.87 -6.19 9.27
N ARG A 618 2.46 -5.57 8.17
CA ARG A 618 2.77 -4.16 7.86
C ARG A 618 1.68 -3.19 8.27
N GLY A 619 0.45 -3.68 8.37
CA GLY A 619 -0.74 -2.85 8.44
C GLY A 619 -1.17 -2.26 7.09
N PRO A 620 -2.44 -1.82 6.97
CA PRO A 620 -3.01 -1.36 5.69
C PRO A 620 -2.33 -0.10 5.12
N GLY A 621 -1.75 0.74 5.98
CA GLY A 621 -1.12 2.00 5.58
C GLY A 621 0.18 1.82 4.79
N GLU A 622 1.04 0.88 5.18
CA GLU A 622 2.30 0.59 4.49
C GLU A 622 2.10 -0.31 3.26
N PHE A 623 1.11 -1.20 3.31
CA PHE A 623 0.83 -2.13 2.22
C PHE A 623 0.44 -1.43 0.91
N LEU A 624 -0.33 -0.35 0.98
CA LEU A 624 -0.84 0.37 -0.19
C LEU A 624 0.11 1.43 -0.75
N GLY A 625 1.16 1.78 0.00
CA GLY A 625 2.03 2.89 -0.36
C GLY A 625 1.30 4.24 -0.36
N THR A 626 1.88 5.25 0.21
CA THR A 626 1.24 6.56 0.49
C THR A 626 0.77 7.35 -0.74
N ARG A 627 0.95 6.86 -1.98
CA ARG A 627 0.70 7.65 -3.21
C ARG A 627 0.00 6.93 -4.37
N GLN A 628 -0.33 5.64 -4.26
CA GLN A 628 -0.72 4.88 -5.48
C GLN A 628 -2.22 4.62 -5.66
N SER A 629 -3.07 4.77 -4.65
CA SER A 629 -4.43 4.24 -4.74
C SER A 629 -5.53 5.22 -5.14
N GLY A 630 -5.31 6.54 -5.15
CA GLY A 630 -6.39 7.50 -5.46
C GLY A 630 -7.63 7.43 -4.54
N VAL A 631 -7.70 6.45 -3.66
CA VAL A 631 -8.75 6.26 -2.66
C VAL A 631 -8.28 6.82 -1.33
N PRO A 632 -9.09 7.58 -0.60
CA PRO A 632 -8.73 8.09 0.72
C PRO A 632 -8.34 6.93 1.64
N MET A 633 -7.11 6.96 2.18
CA MET A 633 -6.68 6.00 3.18
C MET A 633 -7.55 6.14 4.43
N LEU A 634 -7.98 5.01 5.00
CA LEU A 634 -8.62 4.99 6.31
C LEU A 634 -7.66 5.57 7.36
N LYS A 635 -8.12 6.54 8.13
CA LYS A 635 -7.34 7.21 9.18
C LYS A 635 -7.61 6.64 10.56
N ILE A 636 -8.82 6.15 10.77
CA ILE A 636 -9.36 5.73 12.06
C ILE A 636 -9.65 4.23 12.08
N ALA A 637 -10.39 3.75 11.08
CA ALA A 637 -10.76 2.35 10.96
C ALA A 637 -9.57 1.48 10.58
N ASP A 638 -9.56 0.26 11.11
CA ASP A 638 -8.63 -0.80 10.77
C ASP A 638 -9.43 -2.00 10.22
N LEU A 639 -9.14 -2.42 9.00
CA LEU A 639 -9.92 -3.46 8.31
C LEU A 639 -9.85 -4.83 8.98
N THR A 640 -8.81 -5.08 9.77
CA THR A 640 -8.67 -6.34 10.52
C THR A 640 -9.46 -6.28 11.84
N ARG A 641 -9.38 -5.15 12.54
CA ARG A 641 -10.07 -4.94 13.81
C ARG A 641 -11.57 -4.69 13.64
N ASP A 642 -11.95 -3.93 12.60
CA ASP A 642 -13.29 -3.39 12.40
C ASP A 642 -14.04 -4.08 11.25
N GLU A 643 -13.71 -5.34 10.94
CA GLU A 643 -14.32 -6.12 9.83
C GLU A 643 -15.84 -6.24 9.98
N ASP A 644 -16.32 -6.45 11.21
CA ASP A 644 -17.75 -6.51 11.53
C ASP A 644 -18.48 -5.20 11.18
N LEU A 645 -17.85 -4.05 11.41
CA LEU A 645 -18.40 -2.75 11.09
C LEU A 645 -18.44 -2.50 9.56
N LEU A 646 -17.46 -3.03 8.84
CA LEU A 646 -17.42 -2.94 7.38
C LEU A 646 -18.61 -3.66 6.73
N ASP A 647 -18.96 -4.86 7.21
CA ASP A 647 -20.08 -5.62 6.66
C ASP A 647 -21.43 -4.94 6.94
N ILE A 648 -21.56 -4.34 8.12
CA ILE A 648 -22.73 -3.53 8.45
C ILE A 648 -22.80 -2.29 7.53
N ALA A 649 -21.69 -1.57 7.36
CA ALA A 649 -21.63 -0.40 6.49
C ALA A 649 -22.02 -0.75 5.04
N LYS A 650 -21.56 -1.88 4.51
CA LYS A 650 -21.96 -2.40 3.18
C LYS A 650 -23.47 -2.63 3.07
N SER A 651 -24.05 -3.25 4.09
CA SER A 651 -25.48 -3.59 4.08
C SER A 651 -26.40 -2.37 4.11
N LEU A 652 -25.93 -1.28 4.73
CA LEU A 652 -26.71 -0.04 4.89
C LEU A 652 -26.57 0.94 3.71
N ALA A 653 -25.44 0.88 2.99
CA ALA A 653 -25.05 1.89 2.03
C ALA A 653 -26.08 2.05 0.88
N ASP A 654 -26.60 0.96 0.31
CA ASP A 654 -27.59 1.03 -0.79
C ASP A 654 -28.90 1.66 -0.34
N ARG A 655 -29.39 1.29 0.83
CA ARG A 655 -30.61 1.84 1.41
C ARG A 655 -30.46 3.32 1.69
N LEU A 656 -29.33 3.76 2.23
CA LEU A 656 -29.03 5.15 2.52
C LEU A 656 -29.00 6.00 1.23
N LEU A 657 -28.34 5.52 0.18
CA LEU A 657 -28.27 6.21 -1.10
C LEU A 657 -29.63 6.39 -1.74
N GLN A 658 -30.54 5.41 -1.61
CA GLN A 658 -31.89 5.46 -2.17
C GLN A 658 -32.85 6.32 -1.35
N GLN A 659 -32.81 6.22 -0.02
CA GLN A 659 -33.82 6.82 0.86
C GLN A 659 -33.38 8.18 1.45
N HIS A 660 -32.07 8.43 1.58
CA HIS A 660 -31.52 9.57 2.30
C HIS A 660 -30.34 10.24 1.56
N PRO A 661 -30.50 10.62 0.27
CA PRO A 661 -29.39 11.14 -0.54
C PRO A 661 -28.79 12.45 -0.01
N ALA A 662 -29.62 13.35 0.57
CA ALA A 662 -29.14 14.60 1.13
C ALA A 662 -28.28 14.41 2.39
N GLU A 663 -28.70 13.53 3.28
CA GLU A 663 -27.94 13.16 4.50
C GLU A 663 -26.64 12.43 4.14
N VAL A 664 -26.65 11.59 3.10
CA VAL A 664 -25.45 10.96 2.56
C VAL A 664 -24.46 12.01 2.07
N ASP A 665 -24.91 13.05 1.34
CA ASP A 665 -24.03 14.10 0.87
C ASP A 665 -23.41 14.91 2.04
N HIS A 666 -24.18 15.15 3.10
CA HIS A 666 -23.65 15.77 4.32
C HIS A 666 -22.61 14.87 5.02
N HIS A 667 -22.87 13.57 5.10
CA HIS A 667 -21.94 12.61 5.68
C HIS A 667 -20.63 12.54 4.89
N LEU A 668 -20.73 12.45 3.56
CA LEU A 668 -19.56 12.44 2.67
C LEU A 668 -18.76 13.75 2.77
N ALA A 669 -19.44 14.91 2.84
CA ALA A 669 -18.78 16.19 2.99
C ALA A 669 -17.99 16.30 4.32
N ARG A 670 -18.46 15.69 5.40
CA ARG A 670 -17.73 15.64 6.68
C ARG A 670 -16.48 14.79 6.60
N TRP A 671 -16.58 13.61 6.00
CA TRP A 671 -15.52 12.60 6.05
C TRP A 671 -14.53 12.67 4.90
N LEU A 672 -14.95 13.11 3.71
CA LEU A 672 -14.17 13.08 2.46
C LEU A 672 -13.83 14.46 1.90
N SER A 673 -13.87 15.49 2.73
CA SER A 673 -13.84 16.92 2.34
C SER A 673 -12.66 17.40 1.48
N GLN A 674 -11.67 16.56 1.17
CA GLN A 674 -10.57 16.87 0.24
C GLN A 674 -10.26 15.74 -0.74
N GLY A 675 -10.92 14.58 -0.62
CA GLY A 675 -10.74 13.43 -1.52
C GLY A 675 -11.75 13.37 -2.66
N ALA A 676 -12.81 14.16 -2.64
CA ALA A 676 -13.84 14.14 -3.68
C ALA A 676 -13.33 14.58 -5.07
N GLU A 677 -12.22 15.31 -5.13
CA GLU A 677 -11.52 15.57 -6.41
C GLU A 677 -10.53 14.47 -6.80
N LEU A 678 -10.02 13.67 -5.84
CA LEU A 678 -9.15 12.53 -6.11
C LEU A 678 -9.89 11.29 -6.64
N ILE A 679 -11.21 11.25 -6.44
CA ILE A 679 -12.09 10.19 -6.99
C ILE A 679 -12.67 10.62 -8.37
N LYS A 680 -12.19 11.68 -8.97
CA LYS A 680 -12.44 11.99 -10.39
C LYS A 680 -11.67 11.08 -11.35
N VAL A 681 -11.31 9.92 -10.88
CA VAL A 681 -10.54 8.95 -11.67
C VAL A 681 -11.26 7.63 -11.77
#